data_0c129f22b0fd03746afc28577b6f4b1b
#
_entry.id   0c129f22b0fd03746afc28577b6f4b1b
#
_cell.length_a   1.000
_cell.length_b   1.000
_cell.length_c   1.000
_cell.angle_alpha   90.00
_cell.angle_beta   90.00
_cell.angle_gamma   90.00
#
_symmetry.space_group_name_H-M   'P 1'
#
loop_
_entity.id
_entity.type
_entity.pdbx_description
1 polymer ?
#
loop_
_entity_poly.entity_id
_entity_poly.type
_entity_poly.pdbx_seq_one_letter_code
_entity_poly.pdbx_strand_id
1 'polypeptide(L)'
;MSSSGFNLSRSRWLLVAVLALSMACERSQPPAPPPPPPVVAKASTPAPEPEDPIFPEAPPPPPPAPPAPPPEPPKATGDLAAIRGGGTLRVLVEGTDEDFLPRQGMPKAQDRALLERFAEKQGLAVEFIQAPAFDQLIPMLREGRGDLIAADLTVTPARAKEIAFTRPLRVVSEFVVGKRGAAELPRKPEQLAGRTVHVRESNSFVDSLRELAQGKASGLVIAPVPESTETEEIVYQVSRGELPLTVADSHLLTAIEAYNPDVERLFPIAEGRQIAWAVRQENPGLKLALDSFITEHVLTEYASERFTGDLAAIRKRGVLRVLTRNNPITYFLHRGEQYGFDFELARAAAEEMGVRLEIVVPPSRDLLIPWLNEGRGDVIAASLTVTPERSAEVAFSRPYLFVEEVLVQRASGPKLASLAELKGQKIHVRASSSYHSTLLALQKTHGPFEIVQEPEDLETEALLDRVAEGEIPFTVADSHLLTAEQSYRDGLEAAFPLPVEGAPASKEGSRGIAFAVRKDATKLRGFLDGFVKKMYRGTLYNMWRKRYFENSRRVTEAKVERVEVSGTLSPYDSIFQSYSSRYGMDWRLMAAQAYQESRFNPKLKSWVGAIGLFQVMPATGRQLGFRKLEDPDEGTHAGVMYMQQLVNRFEPGIPFKHRLRFALASYNAGYGHVQDARRIAREKGWNPDKWFGHVEKAMLLLERPQYYRRARYGYCRGSEPVKYVSEIQNRYVSYVDLIPH
;
A
#
# COMPACT_ATOMS: atom_id res chain seq x y z
N MET A 1 58.41 34.33 -7.58
CA MET A 1 59.48 33.47 -7.07
C MET A 1 58.87 32.04 -7.07
N SER A 2 59.21 31.42 -8.01
CA SER A 2 60.00 30.19 -8.28
C SER A 2 59.18 28.96 -7.83
N SER A 3 58.60 28.24 -8.75
CA SER A 3 59.18 27.17 -9.63
C SER A 3 59.39 25.92 -8.81
N SER A 4 58.96 24.82 -9.14
CA SER A 4 59.02 23.94 -10.31
C SER A 4 58.50 22.58 -9.81
N GLY A 5 57.82 21.75 -10.44
CA GLY A 5 57.97 21.33 -11.83
C GLY A 5 58.28 19.84 -11.91
N PHE A 6 57.58 19.18 -12.82
CA PHE A 6 58.02 17.97 -13.52
C PHE A 6 57.93 16.61 -12.76
N ASN A 7 57.63 15.47 -13.32
CA ASN A 7 57.25 15.05 -14.67
C ASN A 7 56.78 13.57 -14.60
N LEU A 8 55.84 13.22 -15.41
CA LEU A 8 55.72 12.09 -16.35
C LEU A 8 56.65 10.88 -16.19
N SER A 9 56.13 9.67 -16.17
CA SER A 9 56.14 8.78 -17.33
C SER A 9 55.90 7.33 -16.94
N ARG A 10 54.91 6.72 -17.53
CA ARG A 10 55.01 5.66 -18.56
C ARG A 10 55.56 4.32 -18.15
N SER A 11 54.68 3.34 -18.17
CA SER A 11 54.73 2.17 -19.05
C SER A 11 55.54 0.94 -18.69
N ARG A 12 54.88 -0.16 -18.91
CA ARG A 12 55.30 -1.47 -19.46
C ARG A 12 55.40 -2.58 -18.45
N TRP A 13 54.49 -3.52 -18.60
CA TRP A 13 54.55 -4.80 -19.29
C TRP A 13 55.47 -5.85 -18.68
N LEU A 14 54.88 -7.01 -18.52
CA LEU A 14 55.33 -8.37 -18.81
C LEU A 14 55.74 -9.28 -17.61
N LEU A 15 55.01 -10.32 -17.57
CA LEU A 15 55.29 -11.76 -17.79
C LEU A 15 55.54 -12.60 -16.53
N VAL A 16 54.55 -13.50 -16.32
CA VAL A 16 54.66 -14.96 -16.25
C VAL A 16 55.76 -15.53 -15.37
N ALA A 17 55.39 -16.28 -14.35
CA ALA A 17 56.06 -17.52 -14.00
C ALA A 17 55.05 -18.52 -13.39
N VAL A 18 54.89 -19.58 -14.14
CA VAL A 18 54.29 -20.87 -13.82
C VAL A 18 55.05 -21.54 -12.69
N LEU A 19 54.40 -22.07 -11.69
CA LEU A 19 54.90 -23.20 -10.93
C LEU A 19 53.74 -24.19 -10.69
N ALA A 20 53.86 -25.28 -11.44
CA ALA A 20 53.07 -26.48 -11.25
C ALA A 20 53.53 -27.22 -10.01
N LEU A 21 52.61 -27.70 -9.23
CA LEU A 21 52.81 -28.86 -8.39
C LEU A 21 51.60 -29.79 -8.47
N SER A 22 51.92 -30.93 -9.02
CA SER A 22 51.10 -32.12 -9.21
C SER A 22 50.44 -32.63 -7.93
N MET A 23 49.12 -32.93 -8.01
CA MET A 23 48.60 -34.12 -7.31
C MET A 23 47.41 -34.70 -8.08
N ALA A 24 47.66 -35.91 -8.48
CA ALA A 24 46.76 -37.03 -8.78
C ALA A 24 45.39 -36.72 -9.40
N CYS A 25 45.37 -36.91 -10.70
CA CYS A 25 44.19 -37.11 -11.52
C CYS A 25 43.68 -38.57 -11.30
N GLU A 26 42.64 -38.79 -10.56
CA GLU A 26 41.83 -39.98 -10.71
C GLU A 26 40.88 -39.72 -11.90
N ARG A 27 41.20 -40.34 -13.02
CA ARG A 27 40.32 -40.43 -14.18
C ARG A 27 39.15 -41.35 -13.86
N SER A 28 37.98 -40.79 -13.62
CA SER A 28 36.74 -41.50 -13.76
C SER A 28 36.49 -41.78 -15.25
N GLN A 29 36.48 -43.03 -15.60
CA GLN A 29 36.12 -43.53 -16.92
C GLN A 29 34.64 -43.16 -17.24
N PRO A 30 34.33 -42.81 -18.51
CA PRO A 30 32.93 -42.66 -18.91
C PRO A 30 32.18 -43.98 -18.81
N PRO A 31 30.89 -43.97 -18.50
CA PRO A 31 30.10 -45.20 -18.42
C PRO A 31 30.04 -45.91 -19.77
N ALA A 32 30.18 -47.22 -19.73
CA ALA A 32 30.11 -48.11 -20.89
C ALA A 32 28.76 -47.98 -21.63
N PRO A 33 28.70 -48.06 -22.97
CA PRO A 33 27.45 -48.03 -23.71
C PRO A 33 26.61 -49.23 -23.35
N PRO A 34 25.26 -49.10 -23.38
CA PRO A 34 24.33 -50.20 -23.07
C PRO A 34 24.52 -51.36 -24.08
N PRO A 35 24.32 -52.62 -23.65
CA PRO A 35 24.45 -53.76 -24.55
C PRO A 35 23.39 -53.70 -25.66
N PRO A 36 23.72 -54.23 -26.85
CA PRO A 36 22.79 -54.30 -27.99
C PRO A 36 21.62 -55.20 -27.62
N PRO A 37 20.40 -54.90 -28.15
CA PRO A 37 19.25 -55.74 -27.92
C PRO A 37 19.45 -57.15 -28.48
N PRO A 38 18.85 -58.18 -27.84
CA PRO A 38 19.02 -59.56 -28.29
C PRO A 38 18.47 -59.74 -29.73
N VAL A 39 19.24 -60.41 -30.55
CA VAL A 39 18.84 -60.82 -31.91
C VAL A 39 17.68 -61.81 -31.78
N VAL A 40 16.49 -61.38 -32.14
CA VAL A 40 15.32 -62.28 -32.27
C VAL A 40 15.55 -63.13 -33.51
N ALA A 41 15.70 -64.45 -33.30
CA ALA A 41 15.73 -65.42 -34.37
C ALA A 41 14.43 -65.33 -35.18
N LYS A 42 14.55 -65.33 -36.52
CA LYS A 42 13.43 -65.39 -37.43
C LYS A 42 12.63 -66.69 -37.15
N ALA A 43 11.45 -66.54 -36.58
CA ALA A 43 10.48 -67.54 -36.49
C ALA A 43 9.90 -67.78 -37.91
N SER A 44 9.83 -69.06 -38.33
CA SER A 44 9.22 -69.55 -39.56
C SER A 44 7.73 -69.10 -39.61
N THR A 45 7.31 -68.65 -40.77
CA THR A 45 5.94 -68.24 -41.11
C THR A 45 4.96 -69.41 -40.83
N PRO A 46 3.95 -69.24 -40.00
CA PRO A 46 2.85 -70.15 -39.89
C PRO A 46 1.92 -70.06 -41.13
N ALA A 47 1.27 -71.12 -41.49
CA ALA A 47 0.32 -71.19 -42.59
C ALA A 47 -0.91 -70.29 -42.33
N PRO A 48 -1.59 -69.79 -43.38
CA PRO A 48 -2.71 -68.91 -43.23
C PRO A 48 -3.88 -69.65 -42.53
N GLU A 49 -4.34 -69.03 -41.42
CA GLU A 49 -5.65 -69.40 -40.81
C GLU A 49 -6.78 -68.93 -41.71
N PRO A 50 -7.93 -69.66 -41.68
CA PRO A 50 -9.10 -69.27 -42.51
C PRO A 50 -9.63 -67.87 -42.08
N GLU A 51 -9.90 -67.04 -43.06
CA GLU A 51 -10.48 -65.71 -42.89
C GLU A 51 -11.84 -65.81 -42.18
N ASP A 52 -11.97 -65.17 -41.00
CA ASP A 52 -13.26 -64.94 -40.36
C ASP A 52 -14.13 -64.03 -41.22
N PRO A 53 -15.45 -64.23 -41.26
CA PRO A 53 -16.34 -63.39 -42.06
C PRO A 53 -16.27 -61.92 -41.60
N ILE A 54 -15.95 -61.07 -42.55
CA ILE A 54 -15.93 -59.58 -42.34
C ILE A 54 -17.35 -59.12 -42.01
N PHE A 55 -17.64 -58.92 -40.73
CA PHE A 55 -18.81 -58.13 -40.33
C PHE A 55 -18.55 -56.67 -40.68
N PRO A 56 -19.47 -55.93 -41.28
CA PRO A 56 -19.31 -54.52 -41.51
C PRO A 56 -19.14 -53.81 -40.15
N GLU A 57 -18.07 -53.03 -40.00
CA GLU A 57 -17.79 -52.18 -38.83
C GLU A 57 -19.03 -51.32 -38.53
N ALA A 58 -19.53 -51.38 -37.31
CA ALA A 58 -20.61 -50.50 -36.90
C ALA A 58 -20.16 -49.06 -37.05
N PRO A 59 -21.00 -48.13 -37.56
CA PRO A 59 -20.63 -46.75 -37.70
C PRO A 59 -20.16 -46.19 -36.32
N PRO A 60 -19.14 -45.37 -36.29
CA PRO A 60 -18.63 -44.77 -35.04
C PRO A 60 -19.80 -44.09 -34.30
N PRO A 61 -19.86 -44.17 -32.97
CA PRO A 61 -20.91 -43.50 -32.22
C PRO A 61 -20.89 -42.01 -32.54
N PRO A 62 -22.04 -41.35 -32.63
CA PRO A 62 -22.09 -39.91 -32.87
C PRO A 62 -21.24 -39.18 -31.79
N PRO A 63 -20.55 -38.09 -32.15
CA PRO A 63 -19.78 -37.34 -31.17
C PRO A 63 -20.69 -36.94 -29.99
N PRO A 64 -20.19 -36.97 -28.75
CA PRO A 64 -21.00 -36.56 -27.61
C PRO A 64 -21.57 -35.17 -27.86
N ALA A 65 -22.85 -35.00 -27.53
CA ALA A 65 -23.50 -33.69 -27.62
C ALA A 65 -22.67 -32.65 -26.86
N PRO A 66 -22.51 -31.44 -27.38
CA PRO A 66 -21.81 -30.41 -26.67
C PRO A 66 -22.40 -30.25 -25.26
N PRO A 67 -21.59 -30.05 -24.22
CA PRO A 67 -22.10 -29.88 -22.87
C PRO A 67 -23.15 -28.78 -22.86
N ALA A 68 -24.24 -29.00 -22.12
CA ALA A 68 -25.28 -27.99 -21.98
C ALA A 68 -24.62 -26.67 -21.47
N PRO A 69 -25.02 -25.52 -22.00
CA PRO A 69 -24.51 -24.26 -21.53
C PRO A 69 -24.70 -24.17 -20.01
N PRO A 70 -23.74 -23.62 -19.26
CA PRO A 70 -23.89 -23.44 -17.82
C PRO A 70 -25.18 -22.70 -17.51
N PRO A 71 -25.89 -23.00 -16.42
CA PRO A 71 -27.14 -22.36 -16.06
C PRO A 71 -26.90 -20.84 -15.94
N GLU A 72 -27.82 -20.05 -16.51
CA GLU A 72 -27.73 -18.60 -16.37
C GLU A 72 -27.71 -18.19 -14.90
N PRO A 73 -26.80 -17.30 -14.49
CA PRO A 73 -26.74 -16.84 -13.11
C PRO A 73 -28.07 -16.19 -12.68
N PRO A 74 -28.52 -16.38 -11.45
CA PRO A 74 -29.79 -15.84 -10.97
C PRO A 74 -29.77 -14.32 -11.04
N LYS A 75 -30.84 -13.73 -11.59
CA LYS A 75 -31.01 -12.27 -11.70
C LYS A 75 -31.30 -11.67 -10.32
N ALA A 76 -30.45 -10.75 -9.85
CA ALA A 76 -30.64 -9.99 -8.62
C ALA A 76 -30.12 -8.56 -8.79
N THR A 77 -30.93 -7.57 -8.38
CA THR A 77 -30.64 -6.13 -8.59
C THR A 77 -30.47 -5.37 -7.26
N GLY A 78 -30.44 -6.05 -6.13
CA GLY A 78 -30.31 -5.42 -4.81
C GLY A 78 -29.00 -4.64 -4.63
N ASP A 79 -29.03 -3.61 -3.78
CA ASP A 79 -27.83 -2.83 -3.39
C ASP A 79 -27.03 -3.56 -2.31
N LEU A 80 -25.93 -2.98 -1.84
CA LEU A 80 -24.95 -3.58 -0.92
C LEU A 80 -25.55 -4.36 0.25
N ALA A 81 -26.62 -3.85 0.88
CA ALA A 81 -27.28 -4.54 1.99
C ALA A 81 -27.89 -5.90 1.55
N ALA A 82 -28.48 -5.97 0.36
CA ALA A 82 -29.01 -7.21 -0.19
C ALA A 82 -27.89 -8.17 -0.63
N ILE A 83 -26.80 -7.62 -1.20
CA ILE A 83 -25.60 -8.41 -1.57
C ILE A 83 -24.98 -9.04 -0.33
N ARG A 84 -24.84 -8.28 0.78
CA ARG A 84 -24.38 -8.81 2.07
C ARG A 84 -25.30 -9.91 2.61
N GLY A 85 -26.62 -9.73 2.49
CA GLY A 85 -27.59 -10.76 2.85
C GLY A 85 -27.47 -12.05 2.03
N GLY A 86 -27.04 -11.95 0.78
CA GLY A 86 -26.76 -13.08 -0.12
C GLY A 86 -25.37 -13.70 0.08
N GLY A 87 -24.46 -13.01 0.76
CA GLY A 87 -23.10 -13.50 1.07
C GLY A 87 -22.12 -13.52 -0.11
N THR A 88 -22.52 -13.10 -1.33
CA THR A 88 -21.68 -13.19 -2.54
C THR A 88 -21.74 -11.92 -3.37
N LEU A 89 -20.59 -11.41 -3.77
CA LEU A 89 -20.42 -10.32 -4.74
C LEU A 89 -20.20 -10.94 -6.12
N ARG A 90 -21.09 -10.69 -7.09
CA ARG A 90 -21.02 -11.21 -8.44
C ARG A 90 -20.38 -10.17 -9.36
N VAL A 91 -19.22 -10.52 -9.91
CA VAL A 91 -18.38 -9.61 -10.70
C VAL A 91 -18.39 -10.04 -12.15
N LEU A 92 -18.87 -9.18 -13.03
CA LEU A 92 -18.82 -9.37 -14.48
C LEU A 92 -17.42 -9.03 -14.99
N VAL A 93 -16.83 -9.96 -15.70
CA VAL A 93 -15.49 -9.85 -16.28
C VAL A 93 -15.50 -10.25 -17.75
N GLU A 94 -14.49 -9.79 -18.48
CA GLU A 94 -14.18 -10.25 -19.83
C GLU A 94 -13.14 -11.36 -19.75
N GLY A 95 -13.25 -12.39 -20.62
CA GLY A 95 -12.27 -13.45 -20.80
C GLY A 95 -12.68 -14.82 -20.31
N THR A 96 -11.83 -15.81 -20.53
CA THR A 96 -12.03 -17.21 -20.15
C THR A 96 -11.35 -17.54 -18.82
N ASP A 97 -11.73 -18.63 -18.13
CA ASP A 97 -11.11 -19.07 -16.87
C ASP A 97 -9.61 -19.32 -17.01
N GLU A 98 -9.15 -19.76 -18.19
CA GLU A 98 -7.74 -20.00 -18.49
C GLU A 98 -6.92 -18.72 -18.54
N ASP A 99 -7.53 -17.58 -18.87
CA ASP A 99 -6.89 -16.27 -18.93
C ASP A 99 -6.68 -15.65 -17.52
N PHE A 100 -7.30 -16.23 -16.50
CA PHE A 100 -7.11 -15.84 -15.10
C PHE A 100 -5.89 -16.49 -14.43
N LEU A 101 -5.14 -17.32 -15.12
CA LEU A 101 -3.82 -17.73 -14.62
C LEU A 101 -2.93 -16.47 -14.53
N PRO A 102 -2.45 -16.12 -13.33
CA PRO A 102 -1.84 -14.81 -13.10
C PRO A 102 -0.50 -14.71 -13.82
N ARG A 103 -0.50 -14.15 -15.02
CA ARG A 103 0.72 -13.55 -15.55
C ARG A 103 0.98 -12.33 -14.70
N GLN A 104 2.05 -12.40 -13.88
CA GLN A 104 2.39 -11.31 -12.97
C GLN A 104 2.46 -9.97 -13.74
N GLY A 105 1.71 -8.98 -13.28
CA GLY A 105 1.69 -7.65 -13.84
C GLY A 105 0.53 -7.32 -14.77
N MET A 106 -0.31 -8.30 -15.14
CA MET A 106 -1.51 -8.03 -15.96
C MET A 106 -2.57 -7.25 -15.16
N PRO A 107 -3.22 -6.25 -15.79
CA PRO A 107 -4.25 -5.45 -15.14
C PRO A 107 -5.41 -6.28 -14.56
N LYS A 108 -5.89 -7.29 -15.27
CA LYS A 108 -6.95 -8.19 -14.84
C LYS A 108 -6.62 -8.90 -13.51
N ALA A 109 -5.37 -9.38 -13.36
CA ALA A 109 -4.93 -10.04 -12.12
C ALA A 109 -4.87 -9.04 -10.94
N GLN A 110 -4.50 -7.79 -11.18
CA GLN A 110 -4.49 -6.75 -10.16
C GLN A 110 -5.91 -6.39 -9.72
N ASP A 111 -6.85 -6.23 -10.65
CA ASP A 111 -8.24 -5.91 -10.35
C ASP A 111 -8.93 -7.04 -9.61
N ARG A 112 -8.64 -8.30 -9.96
CA ARG A 112 -9.11 -9.48 -9.22
C ARG A 112 -8.66 -9.45 -7.76
N ALA A 113 -7.37 -9.28 -7.51
CA ALA A 113 -6.82 -9.21 -6.15
C ALA A 113 -7.42 -8.07 -5.32
N LEU A 114 -7.71 -6.92 -5.97
CA LEU A 114 -8.38 -5.79 -5.31
C LEU A 114 -9.84 -6.14 -4.94
N LEU A 115 -10.56 -6.81 -5.82
CA LEU A 115 -11.95 -7.22 -5.58
C LEU A 115 -12.07 -8.28 -4.50
N GLU A 116 -11.15 -9.25 -4.47
CA GLU A 116 -11.07 -10.24 -3.39
C GLU A 116 -10.86 -9.56 -2.02
N ARG A 117 -9.95 -8.58 -1.94
CA ARG A 117 -9.74 -7.77 -0.73
C ARG A 117 -10.94 -6.91 -0.35
N PHE A 118 -11.64 -6.33 -1.34
CA PHE A 118 -12.87 -5.59 -1.08
C PHE A 118 -13.95 -6.50 -0.49
N ALA A 119 -14.16 -7.65 -1.11
CA ALA A 119 -15.16 -8.62 -0.67
C ALA A 119 -14.85 -9.16 0.74
N GLU A 120 -13.58 -9.51 1.01
CA GLU A 120 -13.11 -9.91 2.35
C GLU A 120 -13.47 -8.86 3.40
N LYS A 121 -13.18 -7.57 3.13
CA LYS A 121 -13.55 -6.46 4.02
C LYS A 121 -15.07 -6.30 4.22
N GLN A 122 -15.87 -6.75 3.25
CA GLN A 122 -17.34 -6.70 3.33
C GLN A 122 -17.95 -7.99 3.91
N GLY A 123 -17.13 -9.00 4.23
CA GLY A 123 -17.59 -10.33 4.66
C GLY A 123 -18.31 -11.11 3.56
N LEU A 124 -17.89 -10.93 2.29
CA LEU A 124 -18.47 -11.53 1.10
C LEU A 124 -17.53 -12.52 0.43
N ALA A 125 -18.08 -13.56 -0.17
CA ALA A 125 -17.40 -14.32 -1.21
C ALA A 125 -17.44 -13.56 -2.55
N VAL A 126 -16.54 -13.88 -3.49
CA VAL A 126 -16.54 -13.33 -4.85
C VAL A 126 -16.85 -14.43 -5.86
N GLU A 127 -17.76 -14.15 -6.76
CA GLU A 127 -18.05 -14.97 -7.94
C GLU A 127 -17.74 -14.16 -9.20
N PHE A 128 -16.80 -14.63 -10.01
CA PHE A 128 -16.48 -14.00 -11.29
C PHE A 128 -17.33 -14.63 -12.39
N ILE A 129 -18.15 -13.82 -13.05
CA ILE A 129 -19.07 -14.23 -14.11
C ILE A 129 -18.55 -13.67 -15.43
N GLN A 130 -18.28 -14.57 -16.36
CA GLN A 130 -17.76 -14.22 -17.67
C GLN A 130 -18.88 -13.72 -18.59
N ALA A 131 -18.66 -12.56 -19.19
CA ALA A 131 -19.50 -12.11 -20.28
C ALA A 131 -19.07 -12.77 -21.60
N PRO A 132 -20.02 -13.23 -22.43
CA PRO A 132 -19.69 -13.89 -23.70
C PRO A 132 -19.02 -12.94 -24.71
N ALA A 133 -19.20 -11.63 -24.53
CA ALA A 133 -18.57 -10.59 -25.32
C ALA A 133 -18.55 -9.27 -24.54
N PHE A 134 -17.66 -8.36 -24.92
CA PHE A 134 -17.47 -7.08 -24.20
C PHE A 134 -18.74 -6.19 -24.23
N ASP A 135 -19.47 -6.18 -25.34
CA ASP A 135 -20.72 -5.43 -25.50
C ASP A 135 -21.87 -5.94 -24.62
N GLN A 136 -21.76 -7.19 -24.11
CA GLN A 136 -22.75 -7.79 -23.20
C GLN A 136 -22.58 -7.40 -21.74
N LEU A 137 -21.46 -6.83 -21.34
CA LEU A 137 -21.17 -6.46 -19.95
C LEU A 137 -22.23 -5.51 -19.35
N ILE A 138 -22.56 -4.42 -20.05
CA ILE A 138 -23.54 -3.43 -19.58
C ILE A 138 -24.97 -4.01 -19.56
N PRO A 139 -25.45 -4.68 -20.62
CA PRO A 139 -26.72 -5.39 -20.58
C PRO A 139 -26.85 -6.38 -19.41
N MET A 140 -25.83 -7.24 -19.20
CA MET A 140 -25.81 -8.23 -18.10
C MET A 140 -25.89 -7.57 -16.73
N LEU A 141 -25.13 -6.47 -16.52
CA LEU A 141 -25.19 -5.70 -15.27
C LEU A 141 -26.60 -5.17 -15.01
N ARG A 142 -27.21 -4.54 -16.02
CA ARG A 142 -28.56 -3.97 -15.92
C ARG A 142 -29.64 -5.03 -15.67
N GLU A 143 -29.48 -6.21 -16.26
CA GLU A 143 -30.38 -7.34 -16.03
C GLU A 143 -30.20 -8.02 -14.66
N GLY A 144 -29.19 -7.61 -13.87
CA GLY A 144 -28.92 -8.19 -12.55
C GLY A 144 -28.22 -9.55 -12.60
N ARG A 145 -27.54 -9.88 -13.71
CA ARG A 145 -26.72 -11.11 -13.83
C ARG A 145 -25.38 -10.97 -13.08
N GLY A 146 -24.97 -9.75 -12.74
CA GLY A 146 -23.86 -9.43 -11.87
C GLY A 146 -24.14 -8.15 -11.08
N ASP A 147 -23.30 -7.81 -10.12
CA ASP A 147 -23.44 -6.64 -9.26
C ASP A 147 -22.46 -5.54 -9.66
N LEU A 148 -21.36 -5.90 -10.31
CA LEU A 148 -20.24 -5.05 -10.64
C LEU A 148 -19.63 -5.48 -11.98
N ILE A 149 -19.18 -4.52 -12.82
CA ILE A 149 -18.31 -4.77 -13.98
C ILE A 149 -16.86 -4.41 -13.60
N ALA A 150 -15.94 -5.35 -13.84
CA ALA A 150 -14.50 -5.16 -13.71
C ALA A 150 -13.77 -5.70 -14.96
N ALA A 151 -13.77 -4.92 -16.03
CA ALA A 151 -13.29 -5.32 -17.36
C ALA A 151 -12.57 -4.16 -18.09
N ASP A 152 -11.68 -3.42 -17.40
CA ASP A 152 -10.94 -2.26 -17.93
C ASP A 152 -11.86 -1.26 -18.68
N LEU A 153 -13.05 -0.99 -18.11
CA LEU A 153 -14.08 -0.20 -18.73
C LEU A 153 -13.74 1.31 -18.70
N THR A 154 -13.55 1.90 -19.88
CA THR A 154 -13.29 3.34 -20.01
C THR A 154 -14.55 4.14 -19.67
N VAL A 155 -14.39 5.16 -18.81
CA VAL A 155 -15.45 6.12 -18.48
C VAL A 155 -15.74 7.00 -19.67
N THR A 156 -16.94 6.86 -20.26
CA THR A 156 -17.43 7.71 -21.35
C THR A 156 -18.77 8.35 -21.00
N PRO A 157 -19.10 9.53 -21.56
CA PRO A 157 -20.40 10.15 -21.33
C PRO A 157 -21.60 9.29 -21.76
N ALA A 158 -21.43 8.46 -22.79
CA ALA A 158 -22.46 7.53 -23.25
C ALA A 158 -22.75 6.46 -22.19
N ARG A 159 -21.72 5.75 -21.75
CA ARG A 159 -21.85 4.70 -20.72
C ARG A 159 -22.35 5.25 -19.38
N ALA A 160 -21.91 6.46 -18.98
CA ALA A 160 -22.33 7.10 -17.74
C ALA A 160 -23.84 7.44 -17.68
N LYS A 161 -24.55 7.41 -18.80
CA LYS A 161 -26.02 7.53 -18.83
C LYS A 161 -26.73 6.22 -18.45
N GLU A 162 -26.06 5.09 -18.60
CA GLU A 162 -26.65 3.76 -18.41
C GLU A 162 -26.22 3.10 -17.09
N ILE A 163 -25.00 3.39 -16.65
CA ILE A 163 -24.37 2.78 -15.47
C ILE A 163 -23.68 3.83 -14.61
N ALA A 164 -23.44 3.52 -13.34
CA ALA A 164 -22.70 4.38 -12.42
C ALA A 164 -21.24 3.90 -12.29
N PHE A 165 -20.29 4.75 -12.64
CA PHE A 165 -18.87 4.46 -12.48
C PHE A 165 -18.39 4.73 -11.05
N THR A 166 -17.51 3.86 -10.56
CA THR A 166 -16.75 4.12 -9.35
C THR A 166 -15.70 5.22 -9.58
N ARG A 167 -14.95 5.58 -8.53
CA ARG A 167 -13.71 6.33 -8.70
C ARG A 167 -12.79 5.62 -9.68
N PRO A 168 -12.07 6.36 -10.54
CA PRO A 168 -11.12 5.75 -11.44
C PRO A 168 -10.01 5.03 -10.70
N LEU A 169 -9.77 3.79 -11.07
CA LEU A 169 -8.64 2.99 -10.60
C LEU A 169 -7.34 3.51 -11.21
N ARG A 170 -7.39 3.85 -12.50
CA ARG A 170 -6.23 4.29 -13.28
C ARG A 170 -6.59 5.32 -14.33
N VAL A 171 -5.59 6.05 -14.77
CA VAL A 171 -5.69 6.96 -15.93
C VAL A 171 -4.70 6.48 -16.97
N VAL A 172 -5.16 6.30 -18.20
CA VAL A 172 -4.43 5.69 -19.29
C VAL A 172 -4.42 6.57 -20.54
N SER A 173 -3.58 6.22 -21.49
CA SER A 173 -3.57 6.78 -22.86
C SER A 173 -3.81 5.65 -23.85
N GLU A 174 -4.58 5.91 -24.88
CA GLU A 174 -4.87 5.00 -25.98
C GLU A 174 -3.77 5.13 -27.03
N PHE A 175 -3.04 4.05 -27.33
CA PHE A 175 -1.94 4.04 -28.28
C PHE A 175 -2.24 3.20 -29.51
N VAL A 176 -1.86 3.70 -30.69
CA VAL A 176 -1.78 2.86 -31.89
C VAL A 176 -0.62 1.86 -31.71
N VAL A 177 -0.87 0.63 -32.11
CA VAL A 177 0.03 -0.51 -31.96
C VAL A 177 0.30 -1.13 -33.32
N GLY A 178 1.55 -1.46 -33.60
CA GLY A 178 1.99 -2.15 -34.77
C GLY A 178 2.98 -3.27 -34.47
N LYS A 179 3.30 -4.10 -35.46
CA LYS A 179 4.34 -5.12 -35.36
C LYS A 179 5.72 -4.46 -35.45
N ARG A 180 6.59 -4.75 -34.50
CA ARG A 180 7.96 -4.22 -34.48
C ARG A 180 8.72 -4.65 -35.74
N GLY A 181 9.37 -3.68 -36.35
CA GLY A 181 10.17 -3.91 -37.57
C GLY A 181 9.34 -4.05 -38.87
N ALA A 182 8.02 -3.88 -38.82
CA ALA A 182 7.20 -3.81 -40.03
C ALA A 182 7.57 -2.59 -40.88
N ALA A 183 7.52 -2.73 -42.21
CA ALA A 183 7.78 -1.62 -43.12
C ALA A 183 6.69 -0.53 -42.96
N GLU A 184 7.12 0.73 -43.05
CA GLU A 184 6.23 1.92 -43.10
C GLU A 184 5.26 2.07 -41.92
N LEU A 185 5.67 1.75 -40.69
CA LEU A 185 4.85 2.02 -39.50
C LEU A 185 4.54 3.53 -39.36
N PRO A 186 3.29 3.91 -39.05
CA PRO A 186 2.94 5.30 -38.82
C PRO A 186 3.59 5.79 -37.51
N ARG A 187 4.11 7.03 -37.52
CA ARG A 187 4.78 7.65 -36.35
C ARG A 187 4.02 8.84 -35.80
N LYS A 188 2.95 9.27 -36.48
CA LYS A 188 2.10 10.38 -36.10
C LYS A 188 0.69 10.20 -36.66
N PRO A 189 -0.35 10.84 -36.08
CA PRO A 189 -1.74 10.67 -36.47
C PRO A 189 -2.03 10.86 -37.96
N GLU A 190 -1.38 11.83 -38.61
CA GLU A 190 -1.59 12.13 -40.03
C GLU A 190 -1.23 10.95 -40.96
N GLN A 191 -0.33 10.09 -40.54
CA GLN A 191 0.09 8.92 -41.31
C GLN A 191 -0.86 7.72 -41.20
N LEU A 192 -1.94 7.85 -40.43
CA LEU A 192 -3.07 6.90 -40.46
C LEU A 192 -4.00 7.06 -41.63
N ALA A 193 -3.90 8.17 -42.38
CA ALA A 193 -4.71 8.41 -43.58
C ALA A 193 -4.57 7.26 -44.58
N GLY A 194 -5.69 6.66 -44.99
CA GLY A 194 -5.74 5.51 -45.88
C GLY A 194 -5.31 4.18 -45.31
N ARG A 195 -5.00 4.10 -44.00
CA ARG A 195 -4.65 2.86 -43.31
C ARG A 195 -5.84 2.24 -42.59
N THR A 196 -5.76 0.94 -42.31
CA THR A 196 -6.78 0.18 -41.58
C THR A 196 -6.32 -0.05 -40.15
N VAL A 197 -7.17 0.28 -39.18
CA VAL A 197 -6.99 0.00 -37.75
C VAL A 197 -8.11 -0.91 -37.30
N HIS A 198 -7.78 -2.03 -36.68
CA HIS A 198 -8.69 -3.06 -36.25
C HIS A 198 -9.04 -2.90 -34.76
N VAL A 199 -10.32 -2.72 -34.42
CA VAL A 199 -10.81 -2.56 -33.03
C VAL A 199 -12.21 -3.13 -32.91
N ARG A 200 -12.65 -3.47 -31.69
CA ARG A 200 -14.04 -3.80 -31.40
C ARG A 200 -14.92 -2.56 -31.54
N GLU A 201 -16.13 -2.72 -32.05
CA GLU A 201 -17.04 -1.58 -32.29
C GLU A 201 -17.54 -0.94 -30.99
N SER A 202 -17.71 -1.74 -29.94
CA SER A 202 -18.12 -1.29 -28.60
C SER A 202 -17.00 -0.60 -27.79
N ASN A 203 -15.75 -0.66 -28.25
CA ASN A 203 -14.63 -0.08 -27.55
C ASN A 203 -14.56 1.45 -27.67
N SER A 204 -14.14 2.16 -26.61
CA SER A 204 -13.93 3.62 -26.62
C SER A 204 -12.91 4.09 -27.67
N PHE A 205 -12.03 3.20 -28.15
CA PHE A 205 -11.05 3.49 -29.18
C PHE A 205 -11.70 3.94 -30.50
N VAL A 206 -12.89 3.42 -30.81
CA VAL A 206 -13.66 3.81 -32.00
C VAL A 206 -13.98 5.30 -32.00
N ASP A 207 -14.34 5.86 -30.84
CA ASP A 207 -14.66 7.29 -30.76
C ASP A 207 -13.39 8.15 -31.01
N SER A 208 -12.26 7.76 -30.42
CA SER A 208 -10.96 8.42 -30.65
C SER A 208 -10.48 8.31 -32.09
N LEU A 209 -10.67 7.16 -32.75
CA LEU A 209 -10.32 6.96 -34.17
C LEU A 209 -11.27 7.74 -35.10
N ARG A 210 -12.58 7.81 -34.81
CA ARG A 210 -13.55 8.62 -35.57
C ARG A 210 -13.20 10.11 -35.50
N GLU A 211 -12.80 10.61 -34.34
CA GLU A 211 -12.34 12.00 -34.19
C GLU A 211 -11.10 12.27 -35.06
N LEU A 212 -10.14 11.35 -35.09
CA LEU A 212 -8.95 11.45 -35.96
C LEU A 212 -9.30 11.39 -37.44
N ALA A 213 -10.26 10.52 -37.84
CA ALA A 213 -10.69 10.36 -39.22
C ALA A 213 -11.41 11.62 -39.77
N GLN A 214 -12.13 12.33 -38.89
CA GLN A 214 -12.79 13.61 -39.23
C GLN A 214 -11.80 14.78 -39.30
N GLY A 215 -10.61 14.63 -38.74
CA GLY A 215 -9.58 15.69 -38.64
C GLY A 215 -8.29 15.33 -39.34
N LYS A 216 -7.31 14.87 -38.57
CA LYS A 216 -5.90 14.70 -38.98
C LYS A 216 -5.62 13.49 -39.86
N ALA A 217 -6.48 12.45 -39.84
CA ALA A 217 -6.28 11.18 -40.53
C ALA A 217 -7.44 10.89 -41.53
N SER A 218 -7.75 11.82 -42.42
CA SER A 218 -8.81 11.63 -43.40
C SER A 218 -8.58 10.39 -44.26
N GLY A 219 -9.63 9.57 -44.41
CA GLY A 219 -9.52 8.26 -45.09
C GLY A 219 -9.02 7.10 -44.24
N LEU A 220 -8.86 7.30 -42.93
CA LEU A 220 -8.63 6.21 -41.96
C LEU A 220 -9.79 5.20 -42.02
N VAL A 221 -9.49 3.93 -42.16
CA VAL A 221 -10.47 2.83 -42.15
C VAL A 221 -10.47 2.20 -40.76
N ILE A 222 -11.60 2.21 -40.09
CA ILE A 222 -11.82 1.52 -38.82
C ILE A 222 -12.50 0.18 -39.14
N ALA A 223 -11.76 -0.91 -38.99
CA ALA A 223 -12.23 -2.25 -39.27
C ALA A 223 -12.68 -2.96 -37.99
N PRO A 224 -13.95 -3.42 -37.89
CA PRO A 224 -14.39 -4.12 -36.69
C PRO A 224 -13.76 -5.52 -36.59
N VAL A 225 -13.51 -5.93 -35.36
CA VAL A 225 -13.21 -7.32 -34.97
C VAL A 225 -14.35 -7.87 -34.11
N PRO A 226 -14.51 -9.20 -33.98
CA PRO A 226 -15.57 -9.76 -33.15
C PRO A 226 -15.51 -9.24 -31.71
N GLU A 227 -16.67 -8.95 -31.12
CA GLU A 227 -16.78 -8.43 -29.73
C GLU A 227 -16.29 -9.43 -28.67
N SER A 228 -16.21 -10.73 -29.01
CA SER A 228 -15.64 -11.79 -28.18
C SER A 228 -14.11 -11.85 -28.22
N THR A 229 -13.44 -11.09 -29.10
CA THR A 229 -11.96 -11.07 -29.20
C THR A 229 -11.42 -10.03 -28.24
N GLU A 230 -10.65 -10.45 -27.24
CA GLU A 230 -10.05 -9.55 -26.27
C GLU A 230 -9.01 -8.59 -26.89
N THR A 231 -8.85 -7.41 -26.29
CA THR A 231 -7.87 -6.42 -26.75
C THR A 231 -6.45 -6.99 -26.76
N GLU A 232 -6.10 -7.83 -25.79
CA GLU A 232 -4.82 -8.53 -25.73
C GLU A 232 -4.61 -9.42 -26.94
N GLU A 233 -5.60 -10.24 -27.31
CA GLU A 233 -5.52 -11.11 -28.49
C GLU A 233 -5.41 -10.30 -29.78
N ILE A 234 -6.12 -9.19 -29.91
CA ILE A 234 -5.97 -8.30 -31.07
C ILE A 234 -4.52 -7.77 -31.18
N VAL A 235 -3.89 -7.41 -30.05
CA VAL A 235 -2.48 -6.99 -30.01
C VAL A 235 -1.56 -8.15 -30.40
N TYR A 236 -1.85 -9.38 -30.02
CA TYR A 236 -1.09 -10.56 -30.45
C TYR A 236 -1.22 -10.81 -31.95
N GLN A 237 -2.41 -10.69 -32.52
CA GLN A 237 -2.62 -10.80 -33.96
C GLN A 237 -1.79 -9.77 -34.74
N VAL A 238 -1.71 -8.53 -34.21
CA VAL A 238 -0.83 -7.50 -34.78
C VAL A 238 0.65 -7.88 -34.66
N SER A 239 1.09 -8.41 -33.52
CA SER A 239 2.50 -8.81 -33.32
C SER A 239 2.89 -9.98 -34.23
N ARG A 240 1.97 -10.88 -34.54
CA ARG A 240 2.17 -11.94 -35.53
C ARG A 240 2.12 -11.44 -37.01
N GLY A 241 1.55 -10.26 -37.20
CA GLY A 241 1.39 -9.65 -38.55
C GLY A 241 0.12 -10.12 -39.27
N GLU A 242 -0.83 -10.68 -38.57
CA GLU A 242 -2.15 -11.09 -39.07
C GLU A 242 -3.04 -9.86 -39.29
N LEU A 243 -2.92 -8.86 -38.41
CA LEU A 243 -3.55 -7.56 -38.51
C LEU A 243 -2.50 -6.45 -38.65
N PRO A 244 -2.74 -5.38 -39.43
CA PRO A 244 -1.75 -4.33 -39.66
C PRO A 244 -1.56 -3.42 -38.43
N LEU A 245 -2.65 -2.93 -37.84
CA LEU A 245 -2.64 -2.00 -36.70
C LEU A 245 -3.87 -2.23 -35.81
N THR A 246 -3.69 -1.96 -34.52
CA THR A 246 -4.78 -1.86 -33.53
C THR A 246 -4.56 -0.71 -32.57
N VAL A 247 -5.46 -0.55 -31.59
CA VAL A 247 -5.32 0.39 -30.48
C VAL A 247 -5.39 -0.38 -29.15
N ALA A 248 -4.57 0.00 -28.20
CA ALA A 248 -4.63 -0.53 -26.84
C ALA A 248 -4.22 0.53 -25.81
N ASP A 249 -4.69 0.34 -24.60
CA ASP A 249 -4.39 1.20 -23.46
C ASP A 249 -2.95 1.03 -22.95
N SER A 250 -2.35 2.14 -22.51
CA SER A 250 -0.96 2.22 -22.08
C SER A 250 -0.57 1.22 -20.97
N HIS A 251 -1.48 0.92 -20.04
CA HIS A 251 -1.22 -0.01 -18.95
C HIS A 251 -1.18 -1.47 -19.43
N LEU A 252 -2.09 -1.86 -20.33
CA LEU A 252 -2.09 -3.17 -20.97
C LEU A 252 -0.83 -3.36 -21.82
N LEU A 253 -0.47 -2.36 -22.63
CA LEU A 253 0.74 -2.40 -23.46
C LEU A 253 2.01 -2.54 -22.60
N THR A 254 2.08 -1.86 -21.45
CA THR A 254 3.23 -1.98 -20.53
C THR A 254 3.41 -3.40 -20.02
N ALA A 255 2.30 -4.11 -19.77
CA ALA A 255 2.34 -5.51 -19.39
C ALA A 255 2.74 -6.40 -20.56
N ILE A 256 2.14 -6.21 -21.74
CA ILE A 256 2.41 -7.04 -22.94
C ILE A 256 3.85 -6.88 -23.40
N GLU A 257 4.38 -5.66 -23.48
CA GLU A 257 5.76 -5.37 -23.91
C GLU A 257 6.84 -6.07 -23.06
N ALA A 258 6.51 -6.43 -21.80
CA ALA A 258 7.44 -7.13 -20.92
C ALA A 258 7.73 -8.57 -21.38
N TYR A 259 6.83 -9.21 -22.14
CA TYR A 259 6.96 -10.59 -22.59
C TYR A 259 6.74 -10.81 -24.10
N ASN A 260 6.27 -9.79 -24.81
CA ASN A 260 6.12 -9.83 -26.27
C ASN A 260 6.93 -8.70 -26.92
N PRO A 261 8.21 -8.96 -27.31
CA PRO A 261 9.10 -7.96 -27.89
C PRO A 261 8.70 -7.52 -29.31
N ASP A 262 7.80 -8.25 -29.98
CA ASP A 262 7.34 -7.95 -31.35
C ASP A 262 6.25 -6.90 -31.39
N VAL A 263 5.73 -6.50 -30.25
CA VAL A 263 4.77 -5.39 -30.12
C VAL A 263 5.52 -4.06 -30.14
N GLU A 264 5.03 -3.11 -30.92
CA GLU A 264 5.55 -1.73 -30.96
C GLU A 264 4.45 -0.72 -30.68
N ARG A 265 4.60 0.01 -29.57
CA ARG A 265 3.79 1.16 -29.21
C ARG A 265 4.20 2.35 -30.09
N LEU A 266 3.29 2.89 -30.88
CA LEU A 266 3.62 3.91 -31.86
C LEU A 266 3.45 5.33 -31.33
N PHE A 267 2.23 5.81 -31.20
CA PHE A 267 1.91 7.14 -30.67
C PHE A 267 0.52 7.14 -30.03
N PRO A 268 0.24 8.06 -29.09
CA PRO A 268 -1.07 8.15 -28.45
C PRO A 268 -2.08 8.83 -29.38
N ILE A 269 -3.33 8.33 -29.38
CA ILE A 269 -4.47 8.93 -30.06
C ILE A 269 -5.40 9.64 -29.08
N ALA A 270 -5.39 9.26 -27.82
CA ALA A 270 -6.08 9.93 -26.73
C ALA A 270 -5.30 9.78 -25.43
N GLU A 271 -5.38 10.78 -24.57
CA GLU A 271 -4.73 10.82 -23.27
C GLU A 271 -5.73 11.13 -22.16
N GLY A 272 -5.40 10.76 -20.93
CA GLY A 272 -6.20 11.07 -19.75
C GLY A 272 -7.52 10.28 -19.66
N ARG A 273 -7.61 9.13 -20.33
CA ARG A 273 -8.76 8.23 -20.25
C ARG A 273 -8.83 7.60 -18.88
N GLN A 274 -9.99 7.62 -18.24
CA GLN A 274 -10.21 7.03 -16.93
C GLN A 274 -10.75 5.61 -17.07
N ILE A 275 -10.13 4.66 -16.40
CA ILE A 275 -10.63 3.29 -16.24
C ILE A 275 -11.23 3.15 -14.86
N ALA A 276 -12.46 2.65 -14.78
CA ALA A 276 -13.20 2.49 -13.53
C ALA A 276 -14.06 1.23 -13.56
N TRP A 277 -14.36 0.69 -12.40
CA TRP A 277 -15.42 -0.29 -12.24
C TRP A 277 -16.78 0.38 -12.40
N ALA A 278 -17.80 -0.42 -12.68
CA ALA A 278 -19.15 0.10 -12.88
C ALA A 278 -20.20 -0.74 -12.15
N VAL A 279 -21.20 -0.06 -11.61
CA VAL A 279 -22.36 -0.64 -10.93
C VAL A 279 -23.64 -0.10 -11.53
N ARG A 280 -24.78 -0.71 -11.20
CA ARG A 280 -26.09 -0.15 -11.57
C ARG A 280 -26.28 1.24 -10.95
N GLN A 281 -27.01 2.13 -11.61
CA GLN A 281 -27.33 3.46 -11.09
C GLN A 281 -28.13 3.39 -9.78
N GLU A 282 -28.93 2.35 -9.62
CA GLU A 282 -29.77 2.04 -8.46
C GLU A 282 -29.00 1.43 -7.28
N ASN A 283 -27.68 1.22 -7.40
CA ASN A 283 -26.81 0.67 -6.35
C ASN A 283 -25.85 1.71 -5.74
N PRO A 284 -26.35 2.83 -5.19
CA PRO A 284 -25.49 3.87 -4.61
C PRO A 284 -24.68 3.41 -3.41
N GLY A 285 -25.21 2.46 -2.61
CA GLY A 285 -24.52 1.91 -1.46
C GLY A 285 -23.29 1.08 -1.85
N LEU A 286 -23.41 0.20 -2.85
CA LEU A 286 -22.27 -0.54 -3.39
C LEU A 286 -21.23 0.40 -3.99
N LYS A 287 -21.69 1.38 -4.80
CA LYS A 287 -20.79 2.39 -5.38
C LYS A 287 -20.00 3.13 -4.32
N LEU A 288 -20.65 3.57 -3.25
CA LEU A 288 -20.00 4.31 -2.17
C LEU A 288 -18.95 3.47 -1.45
N ALA A 289 -19.26 2.21 -1.13
CA ALA A 289 -18.31 1.30 -0.49
C ALA A 289 -17.08 1.07 -1.39
N LEU A 290 -17.29 0.87 -2.68
CA LEU A 290 -16.20 0.75 -3.66
C LEU A 290 -15.39 2.04 -3.78
N ASP A 291 -16.03 3.21 -3.84
CA ASP A 291 -15.35 4.51 -3.91
C ASP A 291 -14.47 4.78 -2.68
N SER A 292 -14.96 4.41 -1.50
CA SER A 292 -14.19 4.50 -0.25
C SER A 292 -13.01 3.54 -0.26
N PHE A 293 -13.22 2.28 -0.66
CA PHE A 293 -12.17 1.28 -0.78
C PHE A 293 -11.09 1.69 -1.79
N ILE A 294 -11.49 2.20 -2.96
CA ILE A 294 -10.54 2.69 -3.98
C ILE A 294 -9.77 3.90 -3.45
N THR A 295 -10.43 4.82 -2.72
CA THR A 295 -9.75 5.98 -2.11
C THR A 295 -8.71 5.52 -1.11
N GLU A 296 -9.06 4.61 -0.23
CA GLU A 296 -8.14 3.97 0.70
C GLU A 296 -6.95 3.34 -0.05
N HIS A 297 -7.23 2.48 -1.03
CA HIS A 297 -6.21 1.78 -1.80
C HIS A 297 -5.22 2.76 -2.44
N VAL A 298 -5.68 3.77 -3.19
CA VAL A 298 -4.78 4.70 -3.90
C VAL A 298 -4.01 5.64 -2.97
N LEU A 299 -4.50 5.90 -1.77
CA LEU A 299 -3.80 6.71 -0.78
C LEU A 299 -2.85 5.91 0.11
N THR A 300 -3.06 4.58 0.25
CA THR A 300 -2.21 3.69 1.05
C THR A 300 -1.35 2.74 0.20
N GLU A 301 -1.44 2.81 -1.13
CA GLU A 301 -0.71 1.95 -2.09
C GLU A 301 0.80 1.88 -1.81
N TYR A 302 1.41 2.97 -1.34
CA TYR A 302 2.82 3.01 -0.99
C TYR A 302 3.19 2.09 0.20
N ALA A 303 2.24 1.73 1.07
CA ALA A 303 2.49 0.79 2.18
C ALA A 303 2.83 -0.62 1.67
N SER A 304 2.42 -0.96 0.45
CA SER A 304 2.77 -2.22 -0.23
C SER A 304 4.09 -2.16 -0.99
N GLU A 305 4.63 -0.95 -1.27
CA GLU A 305 5.87 -0.79 -2.01
C GLU A 305 7.08 -1.21 -1.16
N ARG A 306 7.99 -1.97 -1.75
CA ARG A 306 9.22 -2.44 -1.11
C ARG A 306 10.41 -1.59 -1.51
N PHE A 307 11.13 -1.05 -0.53
CA PHE A 307 12.33 -0.25 -0.73
C PHE A 307 13.44 -0.71 0.21
N THR A 308 14.61 -0.98 -0.34
CA THR A 308 15.78 -1.45 0.40
C THR A 308 16.95 -0.47 0.39
N GLY A 309 16.73 0.76 -0.06
CA GLY A 309 17.79 1.78 -0.12
C GLY A 309 18.21 2.33 1.24
N ASP A 310 19.47 2.82 1.33
CA ASP A 310 20.02 3.47 2.52
C ASP A 310 19.66 4.98 2.57
N LEU A 311 20.18 5.73 3.51
CA LEU A 311 19.89 7.13 3.86
C LEU A 311 19.74 8.06 2.63
N ALA A 312 20.64 7.96 1.65
CA ALA A 312 20.57 8.79 0.44
C ALA A 312 19.31 8.52 -0.40
N ALA A 313 18.91 7.25 -0.52
CA ALA A 313 17.71 6.84 -1.23
C ALA A 313 16.44 7.28 -0.46
N ILE A 314 16.44 7.18 0.86
CA ILE A 314 15.35 7.67 1.74
C ILE A 314 15.17 9.18 1.56
N ARG A 315 16.25 9.96 1.61
CA ARG A 315 16.22 11.42 1.37
C ARG A 315 15.75 11.77 -0.04
N LYS A 316 16.17 11.01 -1.06
CA LYS A 316 15.71 11.20 -2.44
C LYS A 316 14.21 10.92 -2.58
N ARG A 317 13.71 9.87 -1.92
CA ARG A 317 12.26 9.53 -1.85
C ARG A 317 11.48 10.57 -1.03
N GLY A 318 12.11 11.20 -0.04
CA GLY A 318 11.49 12.21 0.82
C GLY A 318 10.62 11.64 1.94
N VAL A 319 10.77 10.36 2.27
CA VAL A 319 9.94 9.63 3.25
C VAL A 319 10.78 8.68 4.07
N LEU A 320 10.60 8.68 5.39
CA LEU A 320 11.08 7.68 6.34
C LEU A 320 9.89 6.82 6.77
N ARG A 321 9.90 5.53 6.46
CA ARG A 321 8.87 4.57 6.86
C ARG A 321 9.30 3.86 8.13
N VAL A 322 8.48 3.96 9.15
CA VAL A 322 8.77 3.44 10.49
C VAL A 322 7.80 2.34 10.85
N LEU A 323 8.33 1.14 11.02
CA LEU A 323 7.61 -0.02 11.56
C LEU A 323 7.47 0.14 13.06
N THR A 324 6.24 0.08 13.55
CA THR A 324 5.92 0.24 14.98
C THR A 324 4.81 -0.71 15.41
N ARG A 325 4.42 -0.65 16.68
CA ARG A 325 3.28 -1.40 17.23
C ARG A 325 2.29 -0.44 17.86
N ASN A 326 1.04 -0.85 17.82
CA ASN A 326 -0.05 -0.07 18.37
C ASN A 326 -0.27 -0.44 19.84
N ASN A 327 0.29 0.36 20.73
CA ASN A 327 0.12 0.23 22.17
C ASN A 327 0.33 1.59 22.86
N PRO A 328 -0.02 1.75 24.16
CA PRO A 328 0.00 3.03 24.87
C PRO A 328 1.37 3.72 24.94
N ILE A 329 2.44 3.02 24.65
CA ILE A 329 3.81 3.53 24.81
C ILE A 329 4.49 3.80 23.47
N THR A 330 4.40 2.86 22.52
CA THR A 330 5.15 3.00 21.26
C THR A 330 4.43 3.92 20.27
N TYR A 331 3.17 3.65 20.02
CA TYR A 331 2.33 4.41 19.09
C TYR A 331 0.85 4.15 19.36
N PHE A 332 0.03 5.19 19.39
CA PHE A 332 -1.43 5.10 19.51
C PHE A 332 -2.12 6.36 19.01
N LEU A 333 -3.42 6.25 18.74
CA LEU A 333 -4.28 7.38 18.42
C LEU A 333 -5.19 7.71 19.61
N HIS A 334 -5.25 8.99 19.95
CA HIS A 334 -6.19 9.51 20.93
C HIS A 334 -6.79 10.82 20.44
N ARG A 335 -8.12 10.88 20.34
CA ARG A 335 -8.87 12.05 19.85
C ARG A 335 -8.30 12.61 18.53
N GLY A 336 -7.99 11.71 17.62
CA GLY A 336 -7.49 12.05 16.29
C GLY A 336 -6.02 12.45 16.19
N GLU A 337 -5.26 12.49 17.29
CA GLU A 337 -3.83 12.80 17.29
C GLU A 337 -2.98 11.56 17.56
N GLN A 338 -1.81 11.51 16.92
CA GLN A 338 -0.83 10.44 17.05
C GLN A 338 0.09 10.70 18.26
N TYR A 339 0.26 9.71 19.09
CA TYR A 339 1.09 9.73 20.30
C TYR A 339 1.96 8.48 20.39
N GLY A 340 2.90 8.50 21.30
CA GLY A 340 3.78 7.40 21.66
C GLY A 340 5.23 7.85 21.82
N PHE A 341 5.97 7.22 22.72
CA PHE A 341 7.35 7.58 22.96
C PHE A 341 8.25 7.30 21.75
N ASP A 342 8.11 6.11 21.16
CA ASP A 342 8.84 5.74 19.94
C ASP A 342 8.40 6.56 18.73
N PHE A 343 7.11 6.89 18.63
CA PHE A 343 6.58 7.78 17.60
C PHE A 343 7.19 9.19 17.67
N GLU A 344 7.28 9.78 18.88
CA GLU A 344 7.88 11.11 19.04
C GLU A 344 9.36 11.11 18.63
N LEU A 345 10.10 10.08 19.01
CA LEU A 345 11.50 9.92 18.60
C LEU A 345 11.64 9.73 17.09
N ALA A 346 10.80 8.89 16.47
CA ALA A 346 10.79 8.66 15.03
C ALA A 346 10.42 9.93 14.26
N ARG A 347 9.43 10.70 14.74
CA ARG A 347 9.02 11.99 14.16
C ARG A 347 10.17 12.99 14.20
N ALA A 348 10.83 13.15 15.33
CA ALA A 348 11.97 14.04 15.45
C ALA A 348 13.15 13.62 14.57
N ALA A 349 13.39 12.31 14.41
CA ALA A 349 14.42 11.79 13.49
C ALA A 349 14.08 12.11 12.03
N ALA A 350 12.83 11.94 11.60
CA ALA A 350 12.38 12.28 10.26
C ALA A 350 12.48 13.79 9.98
N GLU A 351 12.10 14.63 10.95
CA GLU A 351 12.24 16.09 10.87
C GLU A 351 13.71 16.50 10.74
N GLU A 352 14.62 15.93 11.52
CA GLU A 352 16.08 16.21 11.43
C GLU A 352 16.67 15.71 10.09
N MET A 353 16.13 14.60 9.55
CA MET A 353 16.50 14.09 8.23
C MET A 353 15.99 14.96 7.08
N GLY A 354 14.96 15.78 7.32
CA GLY A 354 14.28 16.61 6.32
C GLY A 354 13.35 15.79 5.40
N VAL A 355 12.71 14.75 5.92
CA VAL A 355 11.79 13.87 5.20
C VAL A 355 10.46 13.74 5.95
N ARG A 356 9.41 13.32 5.25
CA ARG A 356 8.13 12.98 5.88
C ARG A 356 8.26 11.67 6.67
N LEU A 357 7.50 11.57 7.75
CA LEU A 357 7.33 10.32 8.49
C LEU A 357 6.12 9.57 7.94
N GLU A 358 6.25 8.27 7.74
CA GLU A 358 5.14 7.33 7.52
C GLU A 358 5.20 6.22 8.55
N ILE A 359 4.09 5.97 9.22
CA ILE A 359 3.95 4.88 10.20
C ILE A 359 3.39 3.65 9.49
N VAL A 360 3.99 2.51 9.77
CA VAL A 360 3.57 1.20 9.26
C VAL A 360 3.41 0.27 10.46
N VAL A 361 2.20 -0.27 10.66
CA VAL A 361 1.89 -1.15 11.79
C VAL A 361 1.67 -2.58 11.26
N PRO A 362 2.62 -3.51 11.46
CA PRO A 362 2.40 -4.91 11.12
C PRO A 362 1.29 -5.54 11.98
N PRO A 363 0.57 -6.56 11.48
CA PRO A 363 -0.50 -7.24 12.23
C PRO A 363 -0.02 -7.84 13.55
N SER A 364 1.21 -8.32 13.60
CA SER A 364 1.80 -8.94 14.80
C SER A 364 3.27 -8.52 14.98
N ARG A 365 3.80 -8.73 16.20
CA ARG A 365 5.13 -8.25 16.58
C ARG A 365 6.27 -9.03 15.90
N ASP A 366 6.09 -10.30 15.65
CA ASP A 366 7.02 -11.18 14.95
C ASP A 366 7.30 -10.75 13.51
N LEU A 367 6.37 -10.01 12.89
CA LEU A 367 6.50 -9.47 11.53
C LEU A 367 7.37 -8.22 11.42
N LEU A 368 7.76 -7.58 12.52
CA LEU A 368 8.57 -6.35 12.48
C LEU A 368 9.89 -6.54 11.71
N ILE A 369 10.67 -7.56 12.07
CA ILE A 369 11.97 -7.82 11.43
C ILE A 369 11.81 -8.35 10.00
N PRO A 370 10.94 -9.33 9.71
CA PRO A 370 10.65 -9.73 8.33
C PRO A 370 10.25 -8.56 7.44
N TRP A 371 9.31 -7.71 7.86
CA TRP A 371 8.86 -6.56 7.06
C TRP A 371 9.96 -5.51 6.86
N LEU A 372 10.84 -5.30 7.85
CA LEU A 372 12.03 -4.45 7.68
C LEU A 372 12.94 -4.99 6.59
N ASN A 373 13.26 -6.28 6.64
CA ASN A 373 14.17 -6.93 5.69
C ASN A 373 13.55 -7.04 4.28
N GLU A 374 12.23 -7.19 4.18
CA GLU A 374 11.48 -7.11 2.93
C GLU A 374 11.43 -5.69 2.34
N GLY A 375 11.83 -4.66 3.10
CA GLY A 375 11.79 -3.28 2.65
C GLY A 375 10.41 -2.63 2.72
N ARG A 376 9.49 -3.14 3.55
CA ARG A 376 8.20 -2.49 3.85
C ARG A 376 8.35 -1.30 4.80
N GLY A 377 9.44 -1.25 5.56
CA GLY A 377 9.86 -0.12 6.39
C GLY A 377 11.35 0.12 6.28
N ASP A 378 11.80 1.25 6.76
CA ASP A 378 13.22 1.64 6.77
C ASP A 378 13.83 1.47 8.17
N VAL A 379 13.01 1.65 9.21
CA VAL A 379 13.40 1.63 10.63
C VAL A 379 12.32 0.93 11.44
N ILE A 380 12.70 0.15 12.43
CA ILE A 380 11.78 -0.30 13.51
C ILE A 380 11.94 0.66 14.69
N ALA A 381 10.83 1.22 15.15
CA ALA A 381 10.68 1.98 16.40
C ALA A 381 9.46 1.44 17.14
N ALA A 382 9.66 0.37 17.91
CA ALA A 382 8.62 -0.43 18.54
C ALA A 382 9.04 -0.97 19.91
N SER A 383 9.78 -0.18 20.66
CA SER A 383 10.44 -0.60 21.93
C SER A 383 11.16 -1.95 21.77
N LEU A 384 11.96 -2.06 20.70
CA LEU A 384 12.63 -3.31 20.36
C LEU A 384 13.94 -3.46 21.14
N THR A 385 13.98 -4.47 22.00
CA THR A 385 15.14 -4.81 22.83
C THR A 385 16.26 -5.38 21.96
N VAL A 386 17.47 -4.90 22.18
CA VAL A 386 18.70 -5.42 21.54
C VAL A 386 19.03 -6.78 22.14
N THR A 387 19.02 -7.83 21.30
CA THR A 387 19.45 -9.17 21.67
C THR A 387 20.45 -9.73 20.65
N PRO A 388 21.27 -10.73 21.00
CA PRO A 388 22.18 -11.38 20.06
C PRO A 388 21.46 -11.98 18.84
N GLU A 389 20.30 -12.64 19.06
CA GLU A 389 19.51 -13.26 18.00
C GLU A 389 19.03 -12.22 17.00
N ARG A 390 18.40 -11.14 17.47
CA ARG A 390 17.93 -10.04 16.60
C ARG A 390 19.09 -9.31 15.91
N SER A 391 20.24 -9.18 16.59
CA SER A 391 21.47 -8.60 16.00
C SER A 391 22.06 -9.46 14.88
N ALA A 392 21.72 -10.77 14.84
CA ALA A 392 22.05 -11.64 13.74
C ALA A 392 21.21 -11.35 12.48
N GLU A 393 20.04 -10.71 12.61
CA GLU A 393 19.12 -10.42 11.49
C GLU A 393 19.11 -8.95 11.07
N VAL A 394 19.26 -8.01 12.02
CA VAL A 394 19.18 -6.56 11.79
C VAL A 394 20.36 -5.84 12.46
N ALA A 395 20.54 -4.56 12.12
CA ALA A 395 21.52 -3.70 12.78
C ALA A 395 20.81 -2.70 13.70
N PHE A 396 21.27 -2.57 14.92
CA PHE A 396 20.72 -1.63 15.90
C PHE A 396 21.50 -0.32 15.92
N SER A 397 20.79 0.78 16.18
CA SER A 397 21.38 2.06 16.59
C SER A 397 21.89 1.98 18.03
N ARG A 398 22.50 3.06 18.50
CA ARG A 398 22.71 3.27 19.95
C ARG A 398 21.36 3.16 20.67
N PRO A 399 21.30 2.50 21.84
CA PRO A 399 20.10 2.47 22.65
C PRO A 399 19.63 3.87 23.04
N TYR A 400 18.33 4.13 22.89
CA TYR A 400 17.68 5.33 23.37
C TYR A 400 16.97 5.16 24.71
N LEU A 401 16.82 3.92 25.20
CA LEU A 401 16.27 3.60 26.52
C LEU A 401 16.98 2.36 27.06
N PHE A 402 17.15 2.30 28.39
CA PHE A 402 17.66 1.12 29.09
C PHE A 402 16.61 0.64 30.09
N VAL A 403 16.39 -0.64 30.14
CA VAL A 403 15.33 -1.29 30.92
C VAL A 403 15.84 -2.57 31.58
N GLU A 404 15.11 -3.05 32.60
CA GLU A 404 15.28 -4.37 33.18
C GLU A 404 14.07 -5.24 32.79
N GLU A 405 14.30 -6.48 32.43
CA GLU A 405 13.24 -7.47 32.33
C GLU A 405 12.86 -7.91 33.73
N VAL A 406 11.59 -7.72 34.12
CA VAL A 406 11.12 -8.06 35.47
C VAL A 406 10.02 -9.11 35.41
N LEU A 407 10.07 -10.09 36.32
CA LEU A 407 8.92 -10.97 36.52
C LEU A 407 7.81 -10.17 37.19
N VAL A 408 6.64 -10.20 36.61
CA VAL A 408 5.48 -9.47 37.09
C VAL A 408 4.46 -10.43 37.69
N GLN A 409 3.96 -10.07 38.86
CA GLN A 409 2.96 -10.79 39.64
C GLN A 409 1.86 -9.86 40.12
N ARG A 410 0.74 -10.43 40.52
CA ARG A 410 -0.35 -9.69 41.14
C ARG A 410 0.05 -9.18 42.53
N ALA A 411 -0.23 -7.94 42.86
CA ALA A 411 0.09 -7.33 44.13
C ALA A 411 -0.61 -8.00 45.33
N SER A 412 -1.79 -8.60 45.13
CA SER A 412 -2.60 -9.27 46.17
C SER A 412 -2.55 -10.81 46.11
N GLY A 413 -1.63 -11.40 45.29
CA GLY A 413 -1.52 -12.85 45.10
C GLY A 413 -0.35 -13.51 45.88
N PRO A 414 -0.11 -14.81 45.60
CA PRO A 414 1.11 -15.48 46.03
C PRO A 414 2.33 -14.75 45.46
N LYS A 415 3.34 -14.54 46.34
CA LYS A 415 4.51 -13.74 45.97
C LYS A 415 5.72 -14.62 45.80
N LEU A 416 6.39 -14.46 44.65
CA LEU A 416 7.72 -15.01 44.42
C LEU A 416 8.75 -13.93 44.79
N ALA A 417 9.80 -14.33 45.51
CA ALA A 417 10.86 -13.43 45.94
C ALA A 417 12.24 -13.79 45.35
N SER A 418 12.36 -14.93 44.69
CA SER A 418 13.63 -15.40 44.13
C SER A 418 13.47 -16.30 42.92
N LEU A 419 14.54 -16.43 42.14
CA LEU A 419 14.60 -17.32 40.97
C LEU A 419 14.38 -18.81 41.34
N ALA A 420 14.73 -19.23 42.56
CA ALA A 420 14.54 -20.60 43.02
C ALA A 420 13.04 -20.99 43.12
N GLU A 421 12.17 -20.02 43.35
CA GLU A 421 10.73 -20.22 43.48
C GLU A 421 10.00 -20.29 42.14
N LEU A 422 10.69 -20.09 41.02
CA LEU A 422 10.14 -20.28 39.67
C LEU A 422 9.76 -21.75 39.39
N LYS A 423 10.40 -22.68 40.12
CA LYS A 423 10.18 -24.12 39.92
C LYS A 423 8.67 -24.47 40.01
N GLY A 424 8.15 -25.09 38.96
CA GLY A 424 6.74 -25.50 38.86
C GLY A 424 5.76 -24.39 38.57
N GLN A 425 6.20 -23.16 38.35
CA GLN A 425 5.35 -22.04 37.98
C GLN A 425 5.05 -22.00 36.47
N LYS A 426 3.98 -21.29 36.09
CA LYS A 426 3.61 -21.01 34.71
C LYS A 426 3.86 -19.53 34.42
N ILE A 427 4.68 -19.26 33.42
CA ILE A 427 5.00 -17.87 33.01
C ILE A 427 4.54 -17.66 31.56
N HIS A 428 3.70 -16.68 31.38
CA HIS A 428 3.05 -16.39 30.10
C HIS A 428 3.81 -15.32 29.32
N VAL A 429 4.31 -15.64 28.11
CA VAL A 429 5.05 -14.70 27.25
C VAL A 429 4.86 -15.07 25.78
N ARG A 430 5.03 -14.11 24.86
CA ARG A 430 5.09 -14.41 23.42
C ARG A 430 6.42 -15.06 23.05
N ALA A 431 6.38 -15.92 22.04
CA ALA A 431 7.58 -16.61 21.55
C ALA A 431 8.59 -15.63 20.91
N SER A 432 8.13 -14.56 20.25
CA SER A 432 8.99 -13.54 19.61
C SER A 432 9.61 -12.53 20.60
N SER A 433 9.19 -12.55 21.88
CA SER A 433 9.70 -11.61 22.89
C SER A 433 11.11 -11.95 23.34
N SER A 434 11.91 -10.96 23.77
CA SER A 434 13.19 -11.17 24.44
C SER A 434 13.02 -11.96 25.75
N TYR A 435 11.87 -11.84 26.38
CA TYR A 435 11.51 -12.53 27.62
C TYR A 435 11.53 -14.05 27.47
N HIS A 436 11.04 -14.56 26.32
CA HIS A 436 11.06 -15.98 26.02
C HIS A 436 12.49 -16.54 25.98
N SER A 437 13.40 -15.84 25.30
CA SER A 437 14.83 -16.23 25.28
C SER A 437 15.45 -16.19 26.66
N THR A 438 15.16 -15.16 27.47
CA THR A 438 15.63 -15.06 28.88
C THR A 438 15.11 -16.21 29.73
N LEU A 439 13.81 -16.53 29.62
CA LEU A 439 13.21 -17.64 30.37
C LEU A 439 13.77 -18.99 29.96
N LEU A 440 14.01 -19.23 28.66
CA LEU A 440 14.67 -20.46 28.19
C LEU A 440 16.10 -20.63 28.77
N ALA A 441 16.86 -19.54 28.89
CA ALA A 441 18.18 -19.57 29.53
C ALA A 441 18.05 -19.87 31.00
N LEU A 442 17.10 -19.26 31.71
CA LEU A 442 16.86 -19.48 33.13
C LEU A 442 16.35 -20.90 33.44
N GLN A 443 15.55 -21.51 32.57
CA GLN A 443 15.10 -22.89 32.71
C GLN A 443 16.27 -23.89 32.86
N LYS A 444 17.38 -23.65 32.16
CA LYS A 444 18.58 -24.50 32.19
C LYS A 444 19.29 -24.48 33.54
N THR A 445 19.19 -23.37 34.28
CA THR A 445 19.97 -23.13 35.50
C THR A 445 19.14 -23.19 36.79
N HIS A 446 17.83 -22.88 36.73
CA HIS A 446 16.96 -22.74 37.88
C HIS A 446 15.82 -23.78 37.95
N GLY A 447 15.89 -24.81 37.10
CA GLY A 447 14.97 -25.95 37.13
C GLY A 447 13.69 -25.78 36.35
N PRO A 448 12.81 -26.81 36.27
CA PRO A 448 11.66 -26.81 35.40
C PRO A 448 10.58 -25.86 35.91
N PHE A 449 10.20 -24.93 35.07
CA PHE A 449 8.95 -24.13 35.09
C PHE A 449 8.36 -24.12 33.67
N GLU A 450 7.06 -23.86 33.57
CA GLU A 450 6.37 -23.89 32.29
C GLU A 450 6.40 -22.49 31.64
N ILE A 451 6.84 -22.40 30.38
CA ILE A 451 6.75 -21.20 29.57
C ILE A 451 5.52 -21.37 28.67
N VAL A 452 4.46 -20.63 28.96
CA VAL A 452 3.21 -20.65 28.20
C VAL A 452 3.34 -19.60 27.08
N GLN A 453 3.25 -20.06 25.84
CA GLN A 453 3.31 -19.18 24.68
C GLN A 453 1.96 -18.53 24.42
N GLU A 454 1.93 -17.22 24.39
CA GLU A 454 0.76 -16.41 24.09
C GLU A 454 0.76 -15.96 22.61
N PRO A 455 -0.41 -15.63 22.03
CA PRO A 455 -0.52 -15.16 20.66
C PRO A 455 0.34 -13.92 20.36
N GLU A 456 0.91 -13.86 19.14
CA GLU A 456 1.86 -12.81 18.74
C GLU A 456 1.21 -11.44 18.50
N ASP A 457 -0.10 -11.39 18.31
CA ASP A 457 -0.90 -10.16 18.18
C ASP A 457 -1.18 -9.49 19.54
N LEU A 458 -1.08 -10.23 20.66
CA LEU A 458 -1.20 -9.65 21.99
C LEU A 458 0.02 -8.80 22.36
N GLU A 459 -0.21 -7.58 22.83
CA GLU A 459 0.85 -6.74 23.40
C GLU A 459 1.15 -7.12 24.85
N THR A 460 2.34 -6.76 25.35
CA THR A 460 2.76 -7.05 26.74
C THR A 460 1.79 -6.45 27.76
N GLU A 461 1.22 -5.29 27.46
CA GLU A 461 0.24 -4.59 28.30
C GLU A 461 -1.03 -5.42 28.49
N ALA A 462 -1.47 -6.17 27.48
CA ALA A 462 -2.60 -7.08 27.61
C ALA A 462 -2.28 -8.26 28.55
N LEU A 463 -1.06 -8.76 28.53
CA LEU A 463 -0.62 -9.79 29.49
C LEU A 463 -0.53 -9.22 30.91
N LEU A 464 -0.10 -7.97 31.09
CA LEU A 464 -0.12 -7.28 32.38
C LEU A 464 -1.55 -7.08 32.90
N ASP A 465 -2.51 -6.79 32.01
CA ASP A 465 -3.95 -6.72 32.35
C ASP A 465 -4.44 -8.06 32.92
N ARG A 466 -4.14 -9.18 32.25
CA ARG A 466 -4.52 -10.52 32.67
C ARG A 466 -3.88 -10.96 34.00
N VAL A 467 -2.65 -10.51 34.29
CA VAL A 467 -2.03 -10.72 35.61
C VAL A 467 -2.79 -9.92 36.69
N ALA A 468 -3.10 -8.66 36.44
CA ALA A 468 -3.82 -7.81 37.39
C ALA A 468 -5.20 -8.36 37.71
N GLU A 469 -5.89 -8.91 36.72
CA GLU A 469 -7.22 -9.53 36.85
C GLU A 469 -7.16 -10.92 37.50
N GLY A 470 -5.96 -11.53 37.52
CA GLY A 470 -5.73 -12.86 38.10
C GLY A 470 -6.06 -14.00 37.17
N GLU A 471 -6.20 -13.74 35.87
CA GLU A 471 -6.41 -14.76 34.84
C GLU A 471 -5.15 -15.60 34.62
N ILE A 472 -3.96 -14.96 34.64
CA ILE A 472 -2.68 -15.63 34.57
C ILE A 472 -1.82 -15.27 35.80
N PRO A 473 -0.99 -16.19 36.27
CA PRO A 473 -0.24 -15.98 37.51
C PRO A 473 0.94 -15.02 37.32
N PHE A 474 1.72 -15.18 36.24
CA PHE A 474 2.95 -14.44 36.00
C PHE A 474 3.14 -14.13 34.53
N THR A 475 3.73 -12.96 34.27
CA THR A 475 4.31 -12.60 32.97
C THR A 475 5.68 -11.94 33.18
N VAL A 476 6.34 -11.63 32.08
CA VAL A 476 7.57 -10.81 32.10
C VAL A 476 7.30 -9.52 31.32
N ALA A 477 7.79 -8.41 31.84
CA ALA A 477 7.71 -7.12 31.18
C ALA A 477 9.02 -6.34 31.39
N ASP A 478 9.28 -5.40 30.50
CA ASP A 478 10.30 -4.39 30.71
C ASP A 478 9.88 -3.42 31.83
N SER A 479 10.81 -3.00 32.67
CA SER A 479 10.56 -2.17 33.86
C SER A 479 9.79 -0.88 33.56
N HIS A 480 10.01 -0.25 32.39
CA HIS A 480 9.29 0.95 32.00
C HIS A 480 7.81 0.69 31.68
N LEU A 481 7.47 -0.49 31.11
CA LEU A 481 6.09 -0.91 30.88
C LEU A 481 5.35 -1.09 32.20
N LEU A 482 5.98 -1.81 33.13
CA LEU A 482 5.41 -2.00 34.48
C LEU A 482 5.24 -0.66 35.21
N THR A 483 6.22 0.25 35.14
CA THR A 483 6.13 1.59 35.73
C THR A 483 4.94 2.37 35.17
N ALA A 484 4.72 2.31 33.84
CA ALA A 484 3.57 2.96 33.19
C ALA A 484 2.26 2.36 33.70
N GLU A 485 2.14 1.03 33.80
CA GLU A 485 0.95 0.35 34.33
C GLU A 485 0.67 0.73 35.79
N GLN A 486 1.69 0.72 36.64
CA GLN A 486 1.59 1.09 38.05
C GLN A 486 1.25 2.57 38.27
N SER A 487 1.45 3.43 37.27
CA SER A 487 1.13 4.87 37.37
C SER A 487 -0.38 5.13 37.50
N TYR A 488 -1.24 4.21 37.09
CA TYR A 488 -2.69 4.40 37.10
C TYR A 488 -3.49 3.27 37.77
N ARG A 489 -2.85 2.17 38.19
CA ARG A 489 -3.51 1.07 38.94
C ARG A 489 -2.55 0.38 39.91
N ASP A 490 -3.13 -0.22 40.98
CA ASP A 490 -2.39 -0.83 42.10
C ASP A 490 -2.29 -2.36 42.02
N GLY A 491 -2.77 -3.00 40.95
CA GLY A 491 -2.92 -4.47 40.88
C GLY A 491 -1.65 -5.26 40.56
N LEU A 492 -0.54 -4.61 40.22
CA LEU A 492 0.70 -5.24 39.75
C LEU A 492 1.92 -4.88 40.56
N GLU A 493 2.83 -5.83 40.72
CA GLU A 493 4.17 -5.57 41.28
C GLU A 493 5.25 -6.37 40.54
N ALA A 494 6.48 -5.86 40.57
CA ALA A 494 7.66 -6.61 40.17
C ALA A 494 8.00 -7.63 41.28
N ALA A 495 8.11 -8.91 40.96
CA ALA A 495 8.65 -9.92 41.86
C ALA A 495 10.15 -9.69 42.05
N PHE A 496 10.89 -9.73 40.97
CA PHE A 496 12.34 -9.47 40.93
C PHE A 496 12.76 -9.25 39.45
N PRO A 497 13.93 -8.58 39.22
CA PRO A 497 14.55 -8.48 37.91
C PRO A 497 15.10 -9.83 37.46
N LEU A 498 14.95 -10.16 36.19
CA LEU A 498 15.52 -11.37 35.61
C LEU A 498 16.98 -11.12 35.18
N PRO A 499 17.92 -11.98 35.58
CA PRO A 499 19.31 -11.87 35.15
C PRO A 499 19.39 -12.19 33.64
N VAL A 500 20.11 -11.35 32.91
CA VAL A 500 20.33 -11.51 31.47
C VAL A 500 21.79 -11.84 31.24
N GLU A 501 22.04 -13.01 30.64
CA GLU A 501 23.40 -13.47 30.35
C GLU A 501 24.07 -12.55 29.32
N GLY A 502 25.31 -12.09 29.62
CA GLY A 502 26.08 -11.22 28.70
C GLY A 502 25.62 -9.77 28.63
N ALA A 503 24.65 -9.35 29.44
CA ALA A 503 24.24 -7.96 29.46
C ALA A 503 25.31 -7.07 30.12
N PRO A 504 25.64 -5.90 29.57
CA PRO A 504 26.52 -4.95 30.23
C PRO A 504 25.88 -4.48 31.56
N ALA A 505 26.64 -4.54 32.63
CA ALA A 505 26.21 -3.94 33.90
C ALA A 505 26.09 -2.41 33.71
N SER A 506 24.89 -1.91 33.48
CA SER A 506 24.63 -0.47 33.46
C SER A 506 23.84 -0.08 34.70
N LYS A 507 24.07 1.14 35.20
CA LYS A 507 23.28 1.71 36.32
C LYS A 507 21.79 1.95 35.94
N GLU A 508 21.43 1.75 34.70
CA GLU A 508 20.15 2.16 34.12
C GLU A 508 19.30 0.98 33.65
N GLY A 509 19.84 -0.23 33.62
CA GLY A 509 19.16 -1.45 33.16
C GLY A 509 20.06 -2.37 32.35
N SER A 510 19.71 -3.64 32.30
CA SER A 510 20.48 -4.69 31.64
C SER A 510 20.22 -4.82 30.15
N ARG A 511 19.13 -4.22 29.64
CA ARG A 511 18.71 -4.29 28.26
C ARG A 511 18.62 -2.90 27.61
N GLY A 512 19.19 -2.77 26.43
CA GLY A 512 19.04 -1.55 25.61
C GLY A 512 17.86 -1.68 24.63
N ILE A 513 17.04 -0.66 24.54
CA ILE A 513 16.03 -0.51 23.50
C ILE A 513 16.57 0.45 22.45
N ALA A 514 16.52 0.07 21.18
CA ALA A 514 17.14 0.81 20.08
C ALA A 514 16.30 0.77 18.81
N PHE A 515 16.56 1.72 17.92
CA PHE A 515 16.07 1.60 16.54
C PHE A 515 16.78 0.45 15.84
N ALA A 516 16.01 -0.32 15.05
CA ALA A 516 16.60 -1.35 14.20
C ALA A 516 16.47 -0.96 12.72
N VAL A 517 17.50 -1.24 11.95
CA VAL A 517 17.58 -1.01 10.50
C VAL A 517 18.11 -2.28 9.82
N ARG A 518 17.93 -2.39 8.51
CA ARG A 518 18.57 -3.47 7.74
C ARG A 518 20.09 -3.42 7.91
N LYS A 519 20.75 -4.55 7.86
CA LYS A 519 22.22 -4.65 8.04
C LYS A 519 23.00 -3.84 7.00
N ASP A 520 22.50 -3.72 5.79
CA ASP A 520 23.10 -2.97 4.69
C ASP A 520 22.86 -1.45 4.79
N ALA A 521 21.92 -1.00 5.61
CA ALA A 521 21.56 0.42 5.78
C ALA A 521 22.53 1.14 6.77
N THR A 522 23.83 1.07 6.49
CA THR A 522 24.89 1.54 7.41
C THR A 522 24.90 3.05 7.62
N LYS A 523 24.54 3.83 6.60
CA LYS A 523 24.47 5.30 6.70
C LYS A 523 23.26 5.75 7.49
N LEU A 524 22.11 5.06 7.33
CA LEU A 524 20.91 5.31 8.11
C LEU A 524 21.19 5.02 9.59
N ARG A 525 21.84 3.87 9.90
CA ARG A 525 22.24 3.55 11.27
C ARG A 525 23.14 4.65 11.86
N GLY A 526 24.18 5.08 11.13
CA GLY A 526 25.06 6.16 11.58
C GLY A 526 24.35 7.48 11.83
N PHE A 527 23.35 7.82 11.01
CA PHE A 527 22.49 8.98 11.23
C PHE A 527 21.68 8.82 12.53
N LEU A 528 21.05 7.67 12.75
CA LEU A 528 20.27 7.39 13.97
C LEU A 528 21.17 7.36 15.23
N ASP A 529 22.38 6.86 15.13
CA ASP A 529 23.37 6.92 16.22
C ASP A 529 23.68 8.35 16.62
N GLY A 530 23.91 9.24 15.66
CA GLY A 530 24.12 10.67 15.87
C GLY A 530 22.90 11.36 16.48
N PHE A 531 21.71 11.06 15.93
CA PHE A 531 20.43 11.56 16.43
C PHE A 531 20.19 11.15 17.90
N VAL A 532 20.31 9.86 18.22
CA VAL A 532 20.14 9.35 19.60
C VAL A 532 21.16 10.00 20.53
N LYS A 533 22.43 10.10 20.14
CA LYS A 533 23.47 10.77 20.95
C LYS A 533 23.08 12.22 21.32
N LYS A 534 22.46 12.95 20.40
CA LYS A 534 22.02 14.34 20.59
C LYS A 534 20.76 14.43 21.46
N MET A 535 19.80 13.51 21.23
CA MET A 535 18.48 13.55 21.89
C MET A 535 18.47 12.95 23.29
N TYR A 536 19.27 11.91 23.54
CA TYR A 536 19.28 11.16 24.78
C TYR A 536 19.47 12.04 26.00
N ARG A 537 18.51 11.97 26.94
CA ARG A 537 18.46 12.82 28.16
C ARG A 537 18.40 14.34 27.92
N GLY A 538 18.16 14.78 26.70
CA GLY A 538 17.86 16.18 26.39
C GLY A 538 16.46 16.59 26.87
N THR A 539 16.15 17.88 26.77
CA THR A 539 14.87 18.45 27.28
C THR A 539 13.65 17.76 26.68
N LEU A 540 13.59 17.60 25.35
CA LEU A 540 12.47 16.95 24.69
C LEU A 540 12.35 15.46 25.05
N TYR A 541 13.46 14.75 25.10
CA TYR A 541 13.50 13.34 25.52
C TYR A 541 12.95 13.17 26.95
N ASN A 542 13.39 13.97 27.91
CA ASN A 542 12.94 13.89 29.29
C ASN A 542 11.46 14.28 29.42
N MET A 543 10.99 15.25 28.64
CA MET A 543 9.57 15.63 28.58
C MET A 543 8.71 14.47 28.06
N TRP A 544 9.13 13.80 26.98
CA TRP A 544 8.42 12.64 26.44
C TRP A 544 8.47 11.45 27.40
N ARG A 545 9.65 11.15 27.98
CA ARG A 545 9.79 10.10 28.98
C ARG A 545 8.82 10.30 30.15
N LYS A 546 8.77 11.50 30.72
CA LYS A 546 7.82 11.82 31.78
C LYS A 546 6.36 11.70 31.32
N ARG A 547 6.04 12.12 30.10
CA ARG A 547 4.69 12.06 29.54
C ARG A 547 4.18 10.62 29.42
N TYR A 548 5.00 9.71 28.92
CA TYR A 548 4.55 8.36 28.54
C TYR A 548 4.78 7.30 29.63
N PHE A 549 5.69 7.54 30.57
CA PHE A 549 6.02 6.54 31.61
C PHE A 549 5.62 6.97 33.03
N GLU A 550 5.49 8.26 33.31
CA GLU A 550 5.31 8.74 34.70
C GLU A 550 4.01 9.56 34.89
N ASN A 551 3.29 9.91 33.81
CA ASN A 551 2.08 10.71 33.91
C ASN A 551 0.84 9.81 33.87
N SER A 552 0.30 9.47 35.03
CA SER A 552 -0.87 8.60 35.21
C SER A 552 -2.08 9.00 34.35
N ARG A 553 -2.40 10.29 34.28
CA ARG A 553 -3.52 10.77 33.47
C ARG A 553 -3.34 10.45 31.99
N ARG A 554 -2.12 10.68 31.44
CA ARG A 554 -1.83 10.41 30.02
C ARG A 554 -1.80 8.92 29.70
N VAL A 555 -1.31 8.12 30.61
CA VAL A 555 -1.30 6.65 30.45
C VAL A 555 -2.76 6.12 30.49
N THR A 556 -3.58 6.63 31.41
CA THR A 556 -5.00 6.26 31.45
C THR A 556 -5.75 6.67 30.17
N GLU A 557 -5.59 7.91 29.71
CA GLU A 557 -6.17 8.41 28.45
C GLU A 557 -5.74 7.50 27.29
N ALA A 558 -4.45 7.11 27.21
CA ALA A 558 -3.94 6.23 26.18
C ALA A 558 -4.51 4.81 26.24
N LYS A 559 -4.84 4.28 27.41
CA LYS A 559 -5.39 2.93 27.57
C LYS A 559 -6.89 2.85 27.34
N VAL A 560 -7.64 3.81 27.88
CA VAL A 560 -9.11 3.76 27.93
C VAL A 560 -9.75 4.48 26.74
N GLU A 561 -9.18 5.62 26.34
CA GLU A 561 -9.77 6.49 25.32
C GLU A 561 -9.06 6.37 23.95
N ARG A 562 -8.13 5.44 23.78
CA ARG A 562 -7.53 5.22 22.46
C ARG A 562 -8.57 4.72 21.47
N VAL A 563 -8.34 5.03 20.19
CA VAL A 563 -9.30 4.75 19.12
C VAL A 563 -9.62 3.26 18.98
N GLU A 564 -8.66 2.39 19.23
CA GLU A 564 -8.83 0.92 19.17
C GLU A 564 -9.80 0.39 20.23
N VAL A 565 -9.92 1.08 21.35
CA VAL A 565 -10.84 0.71 22.44
C VAL A 565 -12.18 1.39 22.26
N SER A 566 -12.19 2.70 21.93
CA SER A 566 -13.42 3.48 21.79
C SER A 566 -14.14 3.28 20.46
N GLY A 567 -13.43 2.84 19.41
CA GLY A 567 -13.95 2.72 18.05
C GLY A 567 -14.29 4.07 17.40
N THR A 568 -13.93 5.21 18.02
CA THR A 568 -14.32 6.54 17.55
C THR A 568 -13.10 7.48 17.44
N LEU A 569 -13.05 8.28 16.37
CA LEU A 569 -12.05 9.33 16.19
C LEU A 569 -12.47 10.62 16.90
N SER A 570 -13.75 10.95 16.83
CA SER A 570 -14.28 12.19 17.32
C SER A 570 -15.76 12.09 17.68
N PRO A 571 -16.32 13.05 18.44
CA PRO A 571 -17.76 13.14 18.66
C PRO A 571 -18.60 13.41 17.39
N TYR A 572 -17.94 13.67 16.25
CA TYR A 572 -18.57 14.08 14.99
C TYR A 572 -18.49 13.00 13.88
N ASP A 573 -18.06 11.79 14.20
CA ASP A 573 -17.84 10.73 13.23
C ASP A 573 -19.10 10.43 12.40
N SER A 574 -20.27 10.37 13.02
CA SER A 574 -21.54 10.15 12.32
C SER A 574 -21.86 11.27 11.30
N ILE A 575 -21.54 12.53 11.65
CA ILE A 575 -21.70 13.68 10.74
C ILE A 575 -20.70 13.58 9.60
N PHE A 576 -19.44 13.25 9.88
CA PHE A 576 -18.44 13.02 8.83
C PHE A 576 -18.85 11.89 7.89
N GLN A 577 -19.32 10.76 8.40
CA GLN A 577 -19.82 9.65 7.63
C GLN A 577 -20.99 10.06 6.72
N SER A 578 -21.98 10.77 7.25
CA SER A 578 -23.15 11.22 6.51
C SER A 578 -22.79 12.09 5.30
N TYR A 579 -22.02 13.17 5.52
CA TYR A 579 -21.67 14.08 4.43
C TYR A 579 -20.58 13.52 3.50
N SER A 580 -19.63 12.76 4.02
CA SER A 580 -18.65 12.11 3.18
C SER A 580 -19.29 11.12 2.21
N SER A 581 -20.25 10.33 2.68
CA SER A 581 -21.07 9.44 1.86
C SER A 581 -21.79 10.18 0.74
N ARG A 582 -22.45 11.28 1.07
CA ARG A 582 -23.20 12.11 0.11
C ARG A 582 -22.33 12.65 -1.03
N TYR A 583 -21.06 12.96 -0.75
CA TYR A 583 -20.11 13.53 -1.73
C TYR A 583 -19.08 12.50 -2.21
N GLY A 584 -19.24 11.22 -1.86
CA GLY A 584 -18.34 10.15 -2.26
C GLY A 584 -16.91 10.31 -1.70
N MET A 585 -16.73 10.93 -0.54
CA MET A 585 -15.45 11.07 0.14
C MET A 585 -15.27 9.97 1.20
N ASP A 586 -14.04 9.62 1.51
CA ASP A 586 -13.76 8.80 2.70
C ASP A 586 -13.89 9.67 3.95
N TRP A 587 -14.77 9.30 4.88
CA TRP A 587 -15.04 10.06 6.08
C TRP A 587 -13.81 10.19 7.01
N ARG A 588 -12.92 9.17 7.01
CA ARG A 588 -11.68 9.19 7.79
C ARG A 588 -10.70 10.25 7.26
N LEU A 589 -10.70 10.48 5.95
CA LEU A 589 -9.95 11.58 5.34
C LEU A 589 -10.53 12.93 5.75
N MET A 590 -11.85 13.06 5.77
CA MET A 590 -12.51 14.29 6.21
C MET A 590 -12.30 14.53 7.72
N ALA A 591 -12.32 13.48 8.52
CA ALA A 591 -11.94 13.56 9.94
C ALA A 591 -10.48 13.99 10.12
N ALA A 592 -9.55 13.44 9.32
CA ALA A 592 -8.14 13.85 9.35
C ALA A 592 -7.95 15.33 8.98
N GLN A 593 -8.74 15.83 8.01
CA GLN A 593 -8.75 17.25 7.64
C GLN A 593 -9.35 18.12 8.74
N ALA A 594 -10.52 17.75 9.28
CA ALA A 594 -11.17 18.51 10.37
C ALA A 594 -10.28 18.59 11.61
N TYR A 595 -9.55 17.50 11.92
CA TYR A 595 -8.55 17.56 12.98
C TYR A 595 -7.43 18.57 12.68
N GLN A 596 -6.91 18.57 11.46
CA GLN A 596 -5.86 19.51 11.04
C GLN A 596 -6.31 20.96 11.09
N GLU A 597 -7.57 21.23 10.78
CA GLU A 597 -8.16 22.57 10.76
C GLU A 597 -8.48 23.10 12.17
N SER A 598 -9.10 22.30 13.01
CA SER A 598 -9.67 22.79 14.27
C SER A 598 -9.40 21.91 15.50
N ARG A 599 -8.75 20.76 15.35
CA ARG A 599 -8.67 19.70 16.38
C ARG A 599 -10.06 19.33 16.91
N PHE A 600 -11.01 19.23 15.98
CA PHE A 600 -12.43 18.95 16.27
C PHE A 600 -13.14 20.00 17.13
N ASN A 601 -12.67 21.26 17.13
CA ASN A 601 -13.34 22.35 17.83
C ASN A 601 -14.27 23.14 16.88
N PRO A 602 -15.60 22.95 16.97
CA PRO A 602 -16.54 23.60 16.05
C PRO A 602 -16.65 25.12 16.27
N LYS A 603 -16.23 25.62 17.45
CA LYS A 603 -16.27 27.05 17.79
C LYS A 603 -14.98 27.79 17.49
N LEU A 604 -13.98 27.09 16.93
CA LEU A 604 -12.70 27.71 16.60
C LEU A 604 -12.87 28.78 15.51
N LYS A 605 -12.32 29.96 15.78
CA LYS A 605 -12.20 31.05 14.80
C LYS A 605 -10.71 31.38 14.64
N SER A 606 -10.24 31.36 13.41
CA SER A 606 -8.87 31.77 13.11
C SER A 606 -8.74 33.30 13.11
N TRP A 607 -7.52 33.79 13.19
CA TRP A 607 -7.23 35.23 13.11
C TRP A 607 -7.60 35.85 11.76
N VAL A 608 -7.68 35.06 10.67
CA VAL A 608 -8.17 35.49 9.36
C VAL A 608 -9.68 35.35 9.21
N GLY A 609 -10.39 34.85 10.23
CA GLY A 609 -11.83 34.75 10.26
C GLY A 609 -12.42 33.45 9.71
N ALA A 610 -11.63 32.39 9.50
CA ALA A 610 -12.13 31.06 9.19
C ALA A 610 -12.81 30.44 10.41
N ILE A 611 -13.88 29.65 10.22
CA ILE A 611 -14.79 29.22 11.31
C ILE A 611 -15.05 27.71 11.23
N GLY A 612 -15.14 27.09 12.40
CA GLY A 612 -15.75 25.77 12.61
C GLY A 612 -14.78 24.60 12.40
N LEU A 613 -15.35 23.39 12.34
CA LEU A 613 -14.60 22.13 12.25
C LEU A 613 -13.64 22.12 11.05
N PHE A 614 -14.04 22.66 9.92
CA PHE A 614 -13.27 22.72 8.68
C PHE A 614 -12.66 24.09 8.39
N GLN A 615 -12.71 25.04 9.31
CA GLN A 615 -12.17 26.40 9.16
C GLN A 615 -12.56 27.03 7.82
N VAL A 616 -13.84 26.97 7.48
CA VAL A 616 -14.37 27.54 6.23
C VAL A 616 -14.46 29.06 6.37
N MET A 617 -14.00 29.80 5.35
CA MET A 617 -14.14 31.25 5.30
C MET A 617 -15.62 31.63 5.16
N PRO A 618 -16.13 32.65 5.88
CA PRO A 618 -17.54 33.06 5.79
C PRO A 618 -18.00 33.42 4.36
N ALA A 619 -17.10 33.96 3.53
CA ALA A 619 -17.41 34.25 2.13
C ALA A 619 -17.65 32.94 1.34
N THR A 620 -16.78 31.95 1.54
CA THR A 620 -16.92 30.62 0.92
C THR A 620 -18.19 29.93 1.42
N GLY A 621 -18.46 29.96 2.73
CA GLY A 621 -19.68 29.40 3.30
C GLY A 621 -20.95 29.97 2.64
N ARG A 622 -21.05 31.31 2.50
CA ARG A 622 -22.17 31.98 1.83
C ARG A 622 -22.32 31.56 0.35
N GLN A 623 -21.20 31.44 -0.38
CA GLN A 623 -21.22 30.98 -1.77
C GLN A 623 -21.75 29.54 -1.90
N LEU A 624 -21.51 28.71 -0.89
CA LEU A 624 -21.99 27.32 -0.81
C LEU A 624 -23.42 27.21 -0.24
N GLY A 625 -24.00 28.31 0.25
CA GLY A 625 -25.33 28.36 0.84
C GLY A 625 -25.40 28.18 2.36
N PHE A 626 -24.26 28.20 3.06
CA PHE A 626 -24.15 28.01 4.51
C PHE A 626 -23.85 29.31 5.25
N ARG A 627 -24.41 29.45 6.47
CA ARG A 627 -24.27 30.65 7.29
C ARG A 627 -23.77 30.39 8.72
N LYS A 628 -24.09 29.20 9.28
CA LYS A 628 -23.73 28.84 10.65
C LYS A 628 -22.56 27.85 10.66
N LEU A 629 -21.38 28.33 10.29
CA LEU A 629 -20.18 27.48 10.15
C LEU A 629 -19.64 26.94 11.49
N GLU A 630 -20.05 27.50 12.62
CA GLU A 630 -19.80 27.03 13.98
C GLU A 630 -20.71 25.86 14.40
N ASP A 631 -21.81 25.65 13.68
CA ASP A 631 -22.64 24.46 13.83
C ASP A 631 -21.93 23.24 13.23
N PRO A 632 -21.76 22.13 13.97
CA PRO A 632 -21.03 20.97 13.49
C PRO A 632 -21.61 20.38 12.19
N ASP A 633 -22.92 20.41 12.02
CA ASP A 633 -23.59 19.86 10.85
C ASP A 633 -23.38 20.77 9.61
N GLU A 634 -23.78 22.06 9.70
CA GLU A 634 -23.58 23.01 8.60
C GLU A 634 -22.08 23.20 8.25
N GLY A 635 -21.21 23.28 9.25
CA GLY A 635 -19.78 23.48 9.08
C GLY A 635 -19.11 22.29 8.39
N THR A 636 -19.51 21.06 8.75
CA THR A 636 -19.03 19.83 8.08
C THR A 636 -19.54 19.76 6.65
N HIS A 637 -20.83 20.00 6.44
CA HIS A 637 -21.42 20.01 5.10
C HIS A 637 -20.69 21.00 4.17
N ALA A 638 -20.46 22.23 4.64
CA ALA A 638 -19.73 23.24 3.90
C ALA A 638 -18.28 22.80 3.57
N GLY A 639 -17.56 22.22 4.54
CA GLY A 639 -16.19 21.77 4.38
C GLY A 639 -16.05 20.64 3.36
N VAL A 640 -16.87 19.59 3.48
CA VAL A 640 -16.87 18.43 2.58
C VAL A 640 -17.28 18.83 1.16
N MET A 641 -18.32 19.66 1.03
CA MET A 641 -18.77 20.18 -0.29
C MET A 641 -17.69 21.02 -0.94
N TYR A 642 -17.02 21.89 -0.19
CA TYR A 642 -15.91 22.71 -0.74
C TYR A 642 -14.73 21.83 -1.18
N MET A 643 -14.38 20.84 -0.39
CA MET A 643 -13.32 19.89 -0.76
C MET A 643 -13.66 19.15 -2.06
N GLN A 644 -14.89 18.67 -2.23
CA GLN A 644 -15.35 18.04 -3.46
C GLN A 644 -15.27 19.00 -4.67
N GLN A 645 -15.68 20.26 -4.50
CA GLN A 645 -15.53 21.25 -5.56
C GLN A 645 -14.07 21.48 -5.96
N LEU A 646 -13.15 21.50 -4.98
CA LEU A 646 -11.72 21.64 -5.26
C LEU A 646 -11.15 20.43 -6.02
N VAL A 647 -11.54 19.21 -5.67
CA VAL A 647 -11.14 17.99 -6.39
C VAL A 647 -11.58 18.06 -7.84
N ASN A 648 -12.82 18.54 -8.08
CA ASN A 648 -13.41 18.62 -9.42
C ASN A 648 -12.85 19.77 -10.29
N ARG A 649 -12.10 20.72 -9.70
CA ARG A 649 -11.41 21.78 -10.45
C ARG A 649 -10.16 21.30 -11.19
N PHE A 650 -9.61 20.16 -10.80
CA PHE A 650 -8.45 19.60 -11.45
C PHE A 650 -8.86 18.65 -12.58
N GLU A 651 -8.07 18.64 -13.64
CA GLU A 651 -8.33 17.89 -14.88
C GLU A 651 -8.57 16.40 -14.56
N PRO A 652 -9.63 15.78 -15.14
CA PRO A 652 -9.93 14.36 -14.95
C PRO A 652 -8.78 13.42 -15.30
N GLY A 653 -7.93 13.79 -16.25
CA GLY A 653 -6.73 13.05 -16.65
C GLY A 653 -5.61 13.02 -15.60
N ILE A 654 -5.73 13.73 -14.49
CA ILE A 654 -4.80 13.61 -13.36
C ILE A 654 -5.28 12.46 -12.47
N PRO A 655 -4.39 11.50 -12.10
CA PRO A 655 -4.75 10.40 -11.21
C PRO A 655 -5.42 10.91 -9.92
N PHE A 656 -6.48 10.25 -9.49
CA PHE A 656 -7.35 10.70 -8.39
C PHE A 656 -6.56 11.05 -7.11
N LYS A 657 -5.57 10.23 -6.73
CA LYS A 657 -4.69 10.49 -5.57
C LYS A 657 -3.98 11.85 -5.63
N HIS A 658 -3.63 12.32 -6.81
CA HIS A 658 -2.97 13.62 -6.98
C HIS A 658 -3.96 14.78 -7.01
N ARG A 659 -5.14 14.59 -7.63
CA ARG A 659 -6.22 15.59 -7.56
C ARG A 659 -6.64 15.86 -6.13
N LEU A 660 -6.74 14.82 -5.33
CA LEU A 660 -7.08 14.92 -3.90
C LEU A 660 -6.02 15.73 -3.13
N ARG A 661 -4.73 15.43 -3.35
CA ARG A 661 -3.62 16.17 -2.72
C ARG A 661 -3.55 17.64 -3.16
N PHE A 662 -3.80 17.89 -4.44
CA PHE A 662 -3.92 19.26 -4.96
C PHE A 662 -5.12 19.99 -4.35
N ALA A 663 -6.23 19.33 -4.16
CA ALA A 663 -7.41 19.90 -3.49
C ALA A 663 -7.12 20.24 -2.03
N LEU A 664 -6.46 19.37 -1.27
CA LEU A 664 -6.00 19.66 0.10
C LEU A 664 -5.06 20.87 0.14
N ALA A 665 -4.05 20.92 -0.75
CA ALA A 665 -3.16 22.06 -0.85
C ALA A 665 -3.90 23.36 -1.24
N SER A 666 -4.90 23.23 -2.13
CA SER A 666 -5.74 24.38 -2.54
C SER A 666 -6.67 24.85 -1.44
N TYR A 667 -7.13 23.96 -0.58
CA TYR A 667 -7.95 24.28 0.58
C TYR A 667 -7.19 25.20 1.53
N ASN A 668 -5.92 24.86 1.80
CA ASN A 668 -5.04 25.62 2.69
C ASN A 668 -4.51 26.93 2.06
N ALA A 669 -3.93 26.85 0.85
CA ALA A 669 -3.21 27.96 0.22
C ALA A 669 -4.00 28.67 -0.89
N GLY A 670 -5.10 28.08 -1.35
CA GLY A 670 -5.85 28.56 -2.50
C GLY A 670 -5.43 27.93 -3.83
N TYR A 671 -6.43 27.64 -4.67
CA TYR A 671 -6.27 26.98 -5.97
C TYR A 671 -5.23 27.65 -6.88
N GLY A 672 -5.20 29.00 -6.87
CA GLY A 672 -4.28 29.78 -7.71
C GLY A 672 -2.81 29.50 -7.44
N HIS A 673 -2.41 29.40 -6.18
CA HIS A 673 -1.02 29.12 -5.81
C HIS A 673 -0.62 27.69 -6.19
N VAL A 674 -1.54 26.73 -6.13
CA VAL A 674 -1.28 25.36 -6.61
C VAL A 674 -1.09 25.33 -8.14
N GLN A 675 -1.85 26.14 -8.90
CA GLN A 675 -1.63 26.29 -10.35
C GLN A 675 -0.29 26.95 -10.67
N ASP A 676 0.14 27.98 -9.90
CA ASP A 676 1.48 28.56 -10.03
C ASP A 676 2.57 27.53 -9.74
N ALA A 677 2.40 26.70 -8.71
CA ALA A 677 3.34 25.61 -8.39
C ALA A 677 3.39 24.54 -9.49
N ARG A 678 2.25 24.15 -10.07
CA ARG A 678 2.20 23.21 -11.23
C ARG A 678 2.95 23.80 -12.44
N ARG A 679 2.80 25.09 -12.70
CA ARG A 679 3.55 25.76 -13.76
C ARG A 679 5.06 25.76 -13.48
N ILE A 680 5.49 26.10 -12.26
CA ILE A 680 6.91 26.05 -11.83
C ILE A 680 7.45 24.62 -11.94
N ALA A 681 6.67 23.61 -11.54
CA ALA A 681 7.07 22.21 -11.68
C ALA A 681 7.38 21.87 -13.14
N ARG A 682 6.51 22.28 -14.09
CA ARG A 682 6.73 22.09 -15.53
C ARG A 682 8.00 22.80 -16.02
N GLU A 683 8.23 24.05 -15.60
CA GLU A 683 9.44 24.83 -15.93
C GLU A 683 10.73 24.15 -15.39
N LYS A 684 10.63 23.38 -14.31
CA LYS A 684 11.73 22.64 -13.70
C LYS A 684 11.93 21.22 -14.24
N GLY A 685 11.12 20.79 -15.20
CA GLY A 685 11.12 19.40 -15.69
C GLY A 685 10.56 18.40 -14.69
N TRP A 686 9.82 18.86 -13.70
CA TRP A 686 9.10 18.01 -12.75
C TRP A 686 7.69 17.71 -13.27
N ASN A 687 7.12 16.58 -12.85
CA ASN A 687 5.76 16.22 -13.26
C ASN A 687 4.73 17.18 -12.60
N PRO A 688 4.00 18.02 -13.40
CA PRO A 688 3.03 18.98 -12.88
C PRO A 688 1.76 18.33 -12.31
N ASP A 689 1.55 17.05 -12.60
CA ASP A 689 0.35 16.30 -12.22
C ASP A 689 0.61 15.31 -11.07
N LYS A 690 1.80 15.40 -10.45
CA LYS A 690 2.20 14.62 -9.30
C LYS A 690 2.56 15.53 -8.11
N TRP A 691 1.91 15.30 -6.94
CA TRP A 691 2.15 16.11 -5.75
C TRP A 691 3.52 15.83 -5.13
N PHE A 692 3.67 14.66 -4.47
CA PHE A 692 4.89 14.34 -3.73
C PHE A 692 6.11 14.19 -4.65
N GLY A 693 7.21 14.81 -4.24
CA GLY A 693 8.48 14.83 -4.97
C GLY A 693 8.52 15.81 -6.15
N HIS A 694 7.38 16.41 -6.52
CA HIS A 694 7.22 17.27 -7.70
C HIS A 694 6.58 18.63 -7.37
N VAL A 695 5.25 18.73 -7.36
CA VAL A 695 4.55 20.01 -7.13
C VAL A 695 4.75 20.54 -5.72
N GLU A 696 4.88 19.69 -4.71
CA GLU A 696 5.25 20.13 -3.35
C GLU A 696 6.58 20.88 -3.32
N LYS A 697 7.59 20.44 -4.11
CA LYS A 697 8.87 21.16 -4.22
C LYS A 697 8.69 22.52 -4.88
N ALA A 698 7.80 22.62 -5.85
CA ALA A 698 7.48 23.89 -6.50
C ALA A 698 6.72 24.85 -5.58
N MET A 699 5.85 24.33 -4.68
CA MET A 699 5.20 25.13 -3.64
C MET A 699 6.22 25.81 -2.74
N LEU A 700 7.26 25.10 -2.29
CA LEU A 700 8.35 25.67 -1.48
C LEU A 700 9.12 26.78 -2.21
N LEU A 701 9.19 26.72 -3.54
CA LEU A 701 9.84 27.78 -4.32
C LEU A 701 9.05 29.08 -4.34
N LEU A 702 7.72 29.05 -4.12
CA LEU A 702 6.89 30.26 -4.05
C LEU A 702 7.19 31.17 -2.84
N GLU A 703 8.01 30.73 -1.90
CA GLU A 703 8.56 31.56 -0.82
C GLU A 703 9.74 32.45 -1.29
N ARG A 704 10.34 32.12 -2.43
CA ARG A 704 11.54 32.79 -2.92
C ARG A 704 11.21 33.90 -3.91
N PRO A 705 11.81 35.13 -3.78
CA PRO A 705 11.50 36.30 -4.61
C PRO A 705 11.56 36.03 -6.12
N GLN A 706 12.53 35.25 -6.57
CA GLN A 706 12.74 34.91 -7.98
C GLN A 706 11.59 34.12 -8.60
N TYR A 707 10.75 33.44 -7.78
CA TYR A 707 9.60 32.69 -8.24
C TYR A 707 8.29 33.42 -7.98
N TYR A 708 8.02 33.92 -6.76
CA TYR A 708 6.74 34.55 -6.48
C TYR A 708 6.52 35.85 -7.25
N ARG A 709 7.56 36.63 -7.57
CA ARG A 709 7.44 37.85 -8.40
C ARG A 709 6.95 37.55 -9.82
N ARG A 710 7.16 36.33 -10.31
CA ARG A 710 6.72 35.82 -11.64
C ARG A 710 5.46 34.97 -11.53
N ALA A 711 4.99 34.67 -10.35
CA ALA A 711 3.78 33.90 -10.11
C ALA A 711 2.56 34.79 -10.30
N ARG A 712 1.49 34.25 -10.90
CA ARG A 712 0.24 34.99 -11.18
C ARG A 712 -0.43 35.42 -9.88
N TYR A 713 -0.33 34.60 -8.83
CA TYR A 713 -0.98 34.84 -7.54
C TYR A 713 0.02 35.32 -6.47
N GLY A 714 1.28 35.54 -6.85
CA GLY A 714 2.28 36.16 -5.99
C GLY A 714 2.88 35.23 -4.93
N TYR A 715 3.20 35.80 -3.77
CA TYR A 715 3.83 35.10 -2.66
C TYR A 715 2.89 34.07 -2.02
N CYS A 716 3.41 32.87 -1.80
CA CYS A 716 2.78 31.83 -0.99
C CYS A 716 3.81 31.26 0.00
N ARG A 717 3.39 31.09 1.25
CA ARG A 717 4.17 30.36 2.25
C ARG A 717 4.02 28.87 1.98
N GLY A 718 4.75 28.38 0.97
CA GLY A 718 4.60 27.04 0.41
C GLY A 718 4.86 25.91 1.38
N SER A 719 5.63 26.17 2.46
CA SER A 719 5.85 25.21 3.57
C SER A 719 4.56 24.84 4.31
N GLU A 720 3.59 25.75 4.40
CA GLU A 720 2.31 25.47 5.08
C GLU A 720 1.45 24.42 4.35
N PRO A 721 1.08 24.60 3.05
CA PRO A 721 0.32 23.59 2.34
C PRO A 721 1.09 22.28 2.15
N VAL A 722 2.41 22.29 2.04
CA VAL A 722 3.22 21.06 1.97
C VAL A 722 3.09 20.27 3.26
N LYS A 723 3.25 20.94 4.41
CA LYS A 723 3.06 20.31 5.72
C LYS A 723 1.61 19.85 5.93
N TYR A 724 0.64 20.69 5.57
CA TYR A 724 -0.79 20.39 5.68
C TYR A 724 -1.17 19.08 4.96
N VAL A 725 -0.79 18.94 3.68
CA VAL A 725 -1.07 17.72 2.91
C VAL A 725 -0.39 16.50 3.53
N SER A 726 0.87 16.66 3.97
CA SER A 726 1.62 15.57 4.58
C SER A 726 1.00 15.09 5.90
N GLU A 727 0.62 16.00 6.78
CA GLU A 727 0.02 15.65 8.08
C GLU A 727 -1.35 15.02 7.94
N ILE A 728 -2.20 15.51 7.02
CA ILE A 728 -3.51 14.90 6.74
C ILE A 728 -3.32 13.49 6.15
N GLN A 729 -2.42 13.32 5.18
CA GLN A 729 -2.14 12.02 4.58
C GLN A 729 -1.67 11.01 5.64
N ASN A 730 -0.73 11.38 6.50
CA ASN A 730 -0.20 10.50 7.56
C ASN A 730 -1.28 10.13 8.57
N ARG A 731 -2.09 11.10 8.98
CA ARG A 731 -3.20 10.88 9.92
C ARG A 731 -4.28 9.99 9.30
N TYR A 732 -4.60 10.19 8.03
CA TYR A 732 -5.55 9.36 7.30
C TYR A 732 -5.12 7.89 7.26
N VAL A 733 -3.85 7.63 6.94
CA VAL A 733 -3.31 6.25 6.95
C VAL A 733 -3.50 5.61 8.32
N SER A 734 -3.13 6.32 9.38
CA SER A 734 -3.32 5.82 10.76
C SER A 734 -4.79 5.54 11.11
N TYR A 735 -5.71 6.36 10.59
CA TYR A 735 -7.14 6.15 10.81
C TYR A 735 -7.64 4.91 10.08
N VAL A 736 -7.16 4.69 8.85
CA VAL A 736 -7.48 3.50 8.04
C VAL A 736 -7.01 2.21 8.71
N ASP A 737 -5.80 2.22 9.28
CA ASP A 737 -5.22 1.06 9.96
C ASP A 737 -6.01 0.65 11.22
N LEU A 738 -6.65 1.61 11.89
CA LEU A 738 -7.29 1.40 13.18
C LEU A 738 -8.81 1.33 13.13
N ILE A 739 -9.43 1.95 12.13
CA ILE A 739 -10.89 1.95 11.95
C ILE A 739 -11.19 1.37 10.57
N PRO A 740 -11.52 0.09 10.52
CA PRO A 740 -12.01 -0.51 9.28
C PRO A 740 -13.33 0.15 8.82
N HIS A 741 -13.66 -0.04 7.55
CA HIS A 741 -14.90 0.50 6.95
C HIS A 741 -16.15 -0.10 7.56
#